data_a619bd4521c5b00ac7500ee3024791a1
#
_entry.id   a619bd4521c5b00ac7500ee3024791a1
#
_cell.length_a   1.000
_cell.length_b   1.000
_cell.length_c   1.000
_cell.angle_alpha   90.00
_cell.angle_beta   90.00
_cell.angle_gamma   90.00
#
_symmetry.space_group_name_H-M   'P 1'
#
loop_
_entity.id
_entity.type
_entity.pdbx_description
1 polymer ?
#
loop_
_entity_poly.entity_id
_entity_poly.type
_entity_poly.pdbx_seq_one_letter_code
_entity_poly.pdbx_strand_id
1 'polypeptide(L)'
;MSANRKKVPQVMQMETVECGAASLAMILAYYGRWVPLDKLREDCGVSRDGTSAANILEAAREYGMEAEDYSLSIDGLKEKKPFPCIIQWNFNYFVVLTGIRGNYAYINDPGKGRIRYPIQILEKCYSGVTLTFSPAESFEKGGSKPSSLRFSMKRLQGLRSGIAVVLATTALASVATVLFTTAGKAVVDYYITGAEKSSPVGFVLALFGLCMIFAVMQIIRSIHMVRLQGRSTVVDSSRFIQRLLHLPITFYAQRSVGDLQMRQTENETVTVTLMTQVAPVAINILMLILYLIVMSYYSVFLTLIGVSAVVLNIIVAGLISRKRVDITRVMTMGNGKLNSTALAGIEMIETLKSAGAENAYFKRWAGVHARVNSGDVKLCRLNETMAFIPSLLTEIANVLVFAFGVKLIIDGQFTPGTLLAFTGLLTAFTKPVNEMIAMGQTIQEMQVQMERVEDVMNNPVDVSENTAVLADEEWENLSKLKGDIEFKDVTFGYSLRAKPLIENMSIRIPAGSKVALVGASGSGKSTLGKLLSGLYHPWSGEILMDGMKLEDIPKQQLRGSLAIVDQDIVVFDDPVAENIRFWDSTIEESEVIRACQDARIHDEIASRKGGYAATLQPGGKNYSGGQLQRMEIARALAIEPTILVLDEATSALDAETEDEVMKNIRERGITTVVVAHRLSTIRDADRIYVLNAGRIVEEGTHEELMELDGMYSKLVKSE
;
A
#
# COMPACT_ATOMS: atom_id res chain seq x y z
N MET A 1 7.48 -28.77 34.05
CA MET A 1 6.58 -29.04 32.91
C MET A 1 6.82 -28.01 31.82
N SER A 2 7.55 -28.37 30.78
CA SER A 2 7.96 -27.48 29.66
C SER A 2 6.75 -26.94 28.94
N ALA A 3 6.77 -25.62 28.66
CA ALA A 3 5.67 -24.91 28.06
C ALA A 3 5.43 -25.37 26.60
N ASN A 4 4.29 -25.99 26.37
CA ASN A 4 3.84 -26.51 25.07
C ASN A 4 3.44 -25.37 24.08
N ARG A 5 4.05 -24.19 24.21
CA ARG A 5 3.82 -23.02 23.38
C ARG A 5 5.08 -22.65 22.60
N LYS A 6 4.99 -22.64 21.29
CA LYS A 6 6.08 -22.21 20.41
C LYS A 6 6.08 -20.68 20.22
N LYS A 7 7.25 -20.07 20.18
CA LYS A 7 7.39 -18.62 19.89
C LYS A 7 7.48 -18.44 18.39
N VAL A 8 6.34 -18.26 17.74
CA VAL A 8 6.26 -18.01 16.31
C VAL A 8 6.34 -16.48 16.05
N PRO A 9 7.16 -16.02 15.10
CA PRO A 9 7.12 -14.61 14.65
C PRO A 9 5.72 -14.25 14.16
N GLN A 10 5.29 -13.01 14.41
CA GLN A 10 4.02 -12.51 13.90
C GLN A 10 4.25 -11.85 12.54
N VAL A 11 3.54 -12.30 11.53
CA VAL A 11 3.39 -11.65 10.24
C VAL A 11 1.91 -11.28 10.09
N MET A 12 1.65 -10.02 9.79
CA MET A 12 0.27 -9.54 9.61
C MET A 12 -0.07 -9.55 8.12
N GLN A 13 -1.30 -9.92 7.78
CA GLN A 13 -1.82 -9.75 6.43
C GLN A 13 -1.99 -8.25 6.13
N MET A 14 -1.80 -7.87 4.89
CA MET A 14 -2.05 -6.52 4.41
C MET A 14 -3.48 -6.42 3.86
N GLU A 15 -3.93 -7.48 3.17
CA GLU A 15 -5.26 -7.60 2.58
C GLU A 15 -6.08 -8.69 3.28
N THR A 16 -7.41 -8.61 3.15
CA THR A 16 -8.35 -9.56 3.81
C THR A 16 -8.21 -10.98 3.30
N VAL A 17 -7.76 -11.17 2.06
CA VAL A 17 -7.66 -12.46 1.37
C VAL A 17 -6.32 -13.19 1.59
N GLU A 18 -5.36 -12.58 2.28
CA GLU A 18 -3.97 -13.06 2.42
C GLU A 18 -3.73 -13.92 3.66
N CYS A 19 -4.76 -14.29 4.40
CA CYS A 19 -4.59 -15.01 5.67
C CYS A 19 -3.78 -16.31 5.53
N GLY A 20 -3.90 -17.04 4.43
CA GLY A 20 -3.15 -18.26 4.15
C GLY A 20 -1.65 -17.98 3.91
N ALA A 21 -1.33 -17.03 3.04
CA ALA A 21 0.04 -16.62 2.74
C ALA A 21 0.75 -16.04 3.98
N ALA A 22 0.06 -15.19 4.77
CA ALA A 22 0.60 -14.64 6.00
C ALA A 22 0.82 -15.73 7.08
N SER A 23 -0.07 -16.73 7.14
CA SER A 23 0.11 -17.88 8.04
C SER A 23 1.31 -18.73 7.62
N LEU A 24 1.51 -18.98 6.33
CA LEU A 24 2.70 -19.66 5.81
C LEU A 24 3.98 -18.86 6.09
N ALA A 25 3.96 -17.53 5.90
CA ALA A 25 5.07 -16.65 6.25
C ALA A 25 5.50 -16.79 7.71
N MET A 26 4.53 -16.90 8.64
CA MET A 26 4.80 -17.12 10.06
C MET A 26 5.47 -18.47 10.32
N ILE A 27 5.06 -19.54 9.60
CA ILE A 27 5.66 -20.87 9.72
C ILE A 27 7.09 -20.86 9.17
N LEU A 28 7.31 -20.34 7.96
CA LEU A 28 8.65 -20.25 7.35
C LEU A 28 9.61 -19.43 8.23
N ALA A 29 9.15 -18.28 8.75
CA ALA A 29 9.92 -17.43 9.65
C ALA A 29 10.25 -18.13 10.99
N TYR A 30 9.36 -19.02 11.50
CA TYR A 30 9.63 -19.82 12.69
C TYR A 30 10.80 -20.79 12.47
N TYR A 31 10.92 -21.38 11.29
CA TYR A 31 12.03 -22.26 10.93
C TYR A 31 13.27 -21.51 10.44
N GLY A 32 13.21 -20.18 10.30
CA GLY A 32 14.35 -19.32 9.98
C GLY A 32 14.45 -18.88 8.52
N ARG A 33 13.40 -19.04 7.71
CA ARG A 33 13.32 -18.53 6.35
C ARG A 33 12.33 -17.36 6.30
N TRP A 34 12.85 -16.17 6.01
CA TRP A 34 12.05 -14.97 5.87
C TRP A 34 11.75 -14.73 4.37
N VAL A 35 10.50 -14.85 3.99
CA VAL A 35 10.03 -14.59 2.63
C VAL A 35 9.09 -13.38 2.68
N PRO A 36 9.23 -12.40 1.77
CA PRO A 36 8.30 -11.29 1.65
C PRO A 36 6.87 -11.79 1.40
N LEU A 37 5.87 -11.07 1.93
CA LEU A 37 4.47 -11.50 1.84
C LEU A 37 3.92 -11.41 0.42
N ASP A 38 4.38 -10.43 -0.37
CA ASP A 38 4.07 -10.27 -1.78
C ASP A 38 4.42 -11.53 -2.59
N LYS A 39 5.63 -12.05 -2.40
CA LYS A 39 6.06 -13.30 -3.04
C LYS A 39 5.23 -14.50 -2.59
N LEU A 40 4.98 -14.64 -1.29
CA LEU A 40 4.14 -15.74 -0.78
C LEU A 40 2.68 -15.63 -1.25
N ARG A 41 2.20 -14.44 -1.53
CA ARG A 41 0.88 -14.23 -2.14
C ARG A 41 0.81 -14.85 -3.54
N GLU A 42 1.82 -14.60 -4.34
CA GLU A 42 1.96 -15.18 -5.67
C GLU A 42 2.13 -16.70 -5.58
N ASP A 43 3.09 -17.17 -4.79
CA ASP A 43 3.39 -18.60 -4.62
C ASP A 43 2.22 -19.42 -4.05
N CYS A 44 1.39 -18.83 -3.18
CA CYS A 44 0.14 -19.44 -2.68
C CYS A 44 -1.05 -19.27 -3.65
N GLY A 45 -0.88 -18.62 -4.79
CA GLY A 45 -1.93 -18.38 -5.75
C GLY A 45 -3.13 -17.62 -5.17
N VAL A 46 -2.87 -16.60 -4.34
CA VAL A 46 -3.94 -15.81 -3.71
C VAL A 46 -4.73 -15.08 -4.77
N SER A 47 -6.03 -15.38 -4.85
CA SER A 47 -7.00 -14.73 -5.73
C SER A 47 -7.89 -13.75 -4.95
N ARG A 48 -8.92 -13.20 -5.63
CA ARG A 48 -9.96 -12.38 -4.96
C ARG A 48 -10.72 -13.15 -3.88
N ASP A 49 -10.79 -14.48 -4.01
CA ASP A 49 -11.49 -15.37 -3.06
C ASP A 49 -10.56 -15.92 -1.96
N GLY A 50 -9.28 -15.54 -1.99
CA GLY A 50 -8.26 -16.02 -1.07
C GLY A 50 -7.42 -17.16 -1.64
N THR A 51 -6.97 -18.06 -0.77
CA THR A 51 -6.17 -19.24 -1.15
C THR A 51 -6.73 -20.51 -0.50
N SER A 52 -6.54 -21.66 -1.15
CA SER A 52 -6.95 -22.96 -0.64
C SER A 52 -5.89 -23.58 0.29
N ALA A 53 -6.28 -24.54 1.14
CA ALA A 53 -5.34 -25.31 1.94
C ALA A 53 -4.32 -26.06 1.08
N ALA A 54 -4.74 -26.60 -0.07
CA ALA A 54 -3.85 -27.29 -1.00
C ALA A 54 -2.76 -26.37 -1.54
N ASN A 55 -3.11 -25.13 -1.94
CA ASN A 55 -2.14 -24.16 -2.45
C ASN A 55 -1.10 -23.75 -1.39
N ILE A 56 -1.52 -23.63 -0.11
CA ILE A 56 -0.61 -23.34 1.00
C ILE A 56 0.40 -24.48 1.20
N LEU A 57 -0.06 -25.76 1.12
CA LEU A 57 0.81 -26.91 1.25
C LEU A 57 1.80 -27.01 0.09
N GLU A 58 1.33 -26.79 -1.13
CA GLU A 58 2.16 -26.83 -2.33
C GLU A 58 3.23 -25.74 -2.29
N ALA A 59 2.86 -24.50 -1.97
CA ALA A 59 3.81 -23.42 -1.78
C ALA A 59 4.83 -23.74 -0.68
N ALA A 60 4.40 -24.34 0.43
CA ALA A 60 5.31 -24.74 1.50
C ALA A 60 6.35 -25.79 1.02
N ARG A 61 5.92 -26.76 0.19
CA ARG A 61 6.81 -27.80 -0.39
C ARG A 61 7.86 -27.19 -1.33
N GLU A 62 7.52 -26.18 -2.13
CA GLU A 62 8.48 -25.45 -2.97
C GLU A 62 9.57 -24.75 -2.14
N TYR A 63 9.24 -24.35 -0.91
CA TYR A 63 10.20 -23.80 0.03
C TYR A 63 11.02 -24.86 0.79
N GLY A 64 10.89 -26.15 0.41
CA GLY A 64 11.61 -27.25 1.05
C GLY A 64 11.01 -27.71 2.37
N MET A 65 9.71 -27.50 2.58
CA MET A 65 9.00 -28.02 3.76
C MET A 65 8.30 -29.33 3.43
N GLU A 66 8.34 -30.28 4.35
CA GLU A 66 7.36 -31.36 4.39
C GLU A 66 6.05 -30.79 4.94
N ALA A 67 5.01 -30.80 4.13
CA ALA A 67 3.73 -30.18 4.46
C ALA A 67 2.59 -31.18 4.20
N GLU A 68 1.78 -31.43 5.22
CA GLU A 68 0.68 -32.39 5.20
C GLU A 68 -0.58 -31.80 5.83
N ASP A 69 -1.74 -32.23 5.35
CA ASP A 69 -3.03 -31.90 5.92
C ASP A 69 -3.59 -33.08 6.74
N TYR A 70 -4.21 -32.73 7.85
CA TYR A 70 -4.87 -33.68 8.72
C TYR A 70 -6.25 -33.19 9.11
N SER A 71 -7.18 -34.11 9.18
CA SER A 71 -8.45 -33.88 9.86
C SER A 71 -8.30 -34.31 11.32
N LEU A 72 -8.15 -33.34 12.22
CA LEU A 72 -7.92 -33.60 13.64
C LEU A 72 -9.06 -33.03 14.50
N SER A 73 -9.49 -33.80 15.49
CA SER A 73 -10.30 -33.27 16.56
C SER A 73 -9.48 -32.42 17.54
N ILE A 74 -10.12 -31.65 18.40
CA ILE A 74 -9.42 -30.87 19.42
C ILE A 74 -8.61 -31.74 20.38
N ASP A 75 -9.11 -32.92 20.71
CA ASP A 75 -8.37 -33.86 21.55
C ASP A 75 -7.17 -34.45 20.78
N GLY A 76 -7.32 -34.68 19.47
CA GLY A 76 -6.19 -35.04 18.60
C GLY A 76 -5.11 -33.95 18.55
N LEU A 77 -5.48 -32.68 18.53
CA LEU A 77 -4.54 -31.55 18.62
C LEU A 77 -3.83 -31.48 19.96
N LYS A 78 -4.49 -31.84 21.07
CA LYS A 78 -3.89 -31.91 22.39
C LYS A 78 -2.95 -33.08 22.53
N GLU A 79 -3.26 -34.23 21.92
CA GLU A 79 -2.49 -35.48 22.00
C GLU A 79 -1.26 -35.40 21.06
N LYS A 80 -1.45 -35.15 19.77
CA LYS A 80 -0.37 -35.11 18.76
C LYS A 80 0.54 -33.89 18.87
N LYS A 81 0.02 -32.77 19.40
CA LYS A 81 0.76 -31.50 19.60
C LYS A 81 1.55 -31.03 18.36
N PRO A 82 0.94 -30.91 17.18
CA PRO A 82 1.63 -30.59 15.93
C PRO A 82 2.02 -29.11 15.81
N PHE A 83 2.45 -28.49 16.91
CA PHE A 83 2.69 -27.04 16.99
C PHE A 83 4.10 -26.65 16.54
N PRO A 84 4.25 -25.53 15.78
CA PRO A 84 3.19 -24.67 15.25
C PRO A 84 2.53 -25.31 14.01
N CYS A 85 1.22 -25.12 13.86
CA CYS A 85 0.46 -25.58 12.70
C CYS A 85 -0.51 -24.49 12.23
N ILE A 86 -0.91 -24.53 10.96
CA ILE A 86 -1.98 -23.69 10.43
C ILE A 86 -3.29 -24.43 10.60
N ILE A 87 -4.31 -23.75 11.10
CA ILE A 87 -5.66 -24.31 11.23
C ILE A 87 -6.64 -23.45 10.46
N GLN A 88 -7.67 -24.08 9.89
CA GLN A 88 -8.75 -23.38 9.24
C GLN A 88 -9.79 -22.93 10.27
N TRP A 89 -10.13 -21.64 10.22
CA TRP A 89 -11.02 -20.94 11.14
C TRP A 89 -12.30 -20.52 10.42
N ASN A 90 -13.46 -20.84 10.94
CA ASN A 90 -14.76 -20.51 10.34
C ASN A 90 -14.88 -20.91 8.85
N PHE A 91 -14.21 -21.98 8.42
CA PHE A 91 -14.22 -22.56 7.06
C PHE A 91 -13.61 -21.70 5.94
N ASN A 92 -13.28 -20.44 6.18
CA ASN A 92 -12.77 -19.51 5.16
C ASN A 92 -11.56 -18.67 5.57
N TYR A 93 -10.96 -18.94 6.72
CA TYR A 93 -9.86 -18.15 7.25
C TYR A 93 -8.76 -19.04 7.83
N PHE A 94 -7.50 -18.68 7.68
CA PHE A 94 -6.37 -19.44 8.18
C PHE A 94 -5.65 -18.70 9.30
N VAL A 95 -5.30 -19.42 10.38
CA VAL A 95 -4.57 -18.87 11.52
C VAL A 95 -3.51 -19.87 12.00
N VAL A 96 -2.45 -19.39 12.64
CA VAL A 96 -1.40 -20.23 13.16
C VAL A 96 -1.67 -20.57 14.64
N LEU A 97 -1.91 -21.84 14.93
CA LEU A 97 -2.02 -22.35 16.28
C LEU A 97 -0.62 -22.62 16.85
N THR A 98 -0.21 -21.85 17.85
CA THR A 98 1.14 -21.92 18.45
C THR A 98 1.22 -22.85 19.65
N GLY A 99 0.09 -23.24 20.20
CA GLY A 99 0.00 -24.20 21.31
C GLY A 99 -1.30 -24.13 22.07
N ILE A 100 -1.56 -25.18 22.85
CA ILE A 100 -2.69 -25.27 23.78
C ILE A 100 -2.13 -25.44 25.20
N ARG A 101 -2.60 -24.62 26.15
CA ARG A 101 -2.19 -24.70 27.55
C ARG A 101 -3.41 -24.56 28.47
N GLY A 102 -3.70 -25.63 29.24
CA GLY A 102 -4.89 -25.70 30.07
C GLY A 102 -6.15 -25.52 29.22
N ASN A 103 -7.01 -24.59 29.59
CA ASN A 103 -8.28 -24.29 28.87
C ASN A 103 -8.15 -23.20 27.80
N TYR A 104 -6.94 -22.89 27.31
CA TYR A 104 -6.69 -21.83 26.35
C TYR A 104 -5.86 -22.27 25.15
N ALA A 105 -6.28 -21.88 23.95
CA ALA A 105 -5.54 -21.95 22.71
C ALA A 105 -4.81 -20.63 22.44
N TYR A 106 -3.55 -20.71 22.04
CA TYR A 106 -2.72 -19.55 21.67
C TYR A 106 -2.59 -19.51 20.16
N ILE A 107 -3.13 -18.46 19.57
CA ILE A 107 -3.25 -18.29 18.13
C ILE A 107 -2.50 -17.01 17.71
N ASN A 108 -1.70 -17.14 16.66
CA ASN A 108 -1.25 -15.99 15.89
C ASN A 108 -2.21 -15.81 14.71
N ASP A 109 -3.08 -14.81 14.82
CA ASP A 109 -4.07 -14.46 13.82
C ASP A 109 -3.44 -13.41 12.88
N PRO A 110 -3.40 -13.65 11.56
CA PRO A 110 -2.85 -12.67 10.61
C PRO A 110 -3.55 -11.32 10.63
N GLY A 111 -4.84 -11.28 10.91
CA GLY A 111 -5.63 -10.04 10.93
C GLY A 111 -5.75 -9.38 12.31
N LYS A 112 -5.50 -10.14 13.40
CA LYS A 112 -5.77 -9.65 14.77
C LYS A 112 -4.54 -9.71 15.68
N GLY A 113 -3.44 -10.29 15.19
CA GLY A 113 -2.23 -10.47 15.99
C GLY A 113 -2.29 -11.68 16.94
N ARG A 114 -1.55 -11.61 18.04
CA ARG A 114 -1.47 -12.70 19.02
C ARG A 114 -2.66 -12.70 19.94
N ILE A 115 -3.48 -13.73 19.87
CA ILE A 115 -4.72 -13.86 20.66
C ILE A 115 -4.70 -15.14 21.47
N ARG A 116 -5.39 -15.09 22.60
CA ARG A 116 -5.65 -16.21 23.46
C ARG A 116 -7.16 -16.45 23.50
N TYR A 117 -7.61 -17.59 22.98
CA TYR A 117 -9.02 -18.00 23.03
C TYR A 117 -9.26 -19.13 24.03
N PRO A 118 -10.38 -19.12 24.78
CA PRO A 118 -10.88 -20.30 25.47
C PRO A 118 -11.09 -21.46 24.50
N ILE A 119 -10.86 -22.70 24.94
CA ILE A 119 -11.04 -23.88 24.09
C ILE A 119 -12.45 -23.97 23.51
N GLN A 120 -13.48 -23.56 24.27
CA GLN A 120 -14.87 -23.51 23.80
C GLN A 120 -15.10 -22.64 22.55
N ILE A 121 -14.30 -21.58 22.37
CA ILE A 121 -14.32 -20.76 21.15
C ILE A 121 -13.60 -21.48 20.02
N LEU A 122 -12.46 -22.12 20.32
CA LEU A 122 -11.77 -22.95 19.34
C LEU A 122 -12.71 -24.05 18.79
N GLU A 123 -13.46 -24.74 19.67
CA GLU A 123 -14.44 -25.78 19.31
C GLU A 123 -15.50 -25.29 18.32
N LYS A 124 -15.94 -24.06 18.47
CA LYS A 124 -16.98 -23.47 17.60
C LYS A 124 -16.46 -23.00 16.25
N CYS A 125 -15.20 -22.57 16.19
CA CYS A 125 -14.63 -21.90 15.02
C CYS A 125 -13.67 -22.77 14.20
N TYR A 126 -13.13 -23.85 14.78
CA TYR A 126 -12.22 -24.76 14.11
C TYR A 126 -12.98 -25.74 13.21
N SER A 127 -12.62 -25.80 11.93
CA SER A 127 -13.27 -26.65 10.92
C SER A 127 -12.83 -28.13 10.94
N GLY A 128 -11.79 -28.45 11.70
CA GLY A 128 -11.15 -29.79 11.70
C GLY A 128 -9.88 -29.87 10.84
N VAL A 129 -9.67 -28.93 9.92
CA VAL A 129 -8.52 -28.94 9.01
C VAL A 129 -7.30 -28.35 9.71
N THR A 130 -6.22 -29.14 9.74
CA THR A 130 -4.91 -28.74 10.31
C THR A 130 -3.82 -29.02 9.29
N LEU A 131 -3.01 -28.01 8.98
CA LEU A 131 -1.85 -28.11 8.11
C LEU A 131 -0.60 -28.13 9.00
N THR A 132 0.23 -29.18 8.85
CA THR A 132 1.45 -29.38 9.63
C THR A 132 2.68 -29.18 8.75
N PHE A 133 3.76 -28.70 9.33
CA PHE A 133 4.96 -28.35 8.61
C PHE A 133 6.20 -28.80 9.36
N SER A 134 7.12 -29.46 8.65
CA SER A 134 8.47 -29.78 9.11
C SER A 134 9.50 -29.45 8.03
N PRO A 135 10.72 -29.03 8.38
CA PRO A 135 11.75 -28.76 7.40
C PRO A 135 12.24 -30.09 6.80
N ALA A 136 12.23 -30.21 5.46
CA ALA A 136 12.88 -31.31 4.74
C ALA A 136 14.40 -31.07 4.65
N GLU A 137 15.14 -32.04 4.14
CA GLU A 137 16.60 -31.89 3.92
C GLU A 137 16.96 -30.77 2.94
N SER A 138 16.04 -30.46 2.01
CA SER A 138 16.15 -29.37 1.03
C SER A 138 15.81 -27.98 1.61
N PHE A 139 15.42 -27.88 2.89
CA PHE A 139 15.01 -26.60 3.47
C PHE A 139 16.21 -25.69 3.73
N GLU A 140 16.25 -24.56 3.04
CA GLU A 140 17.29 -23.55 3.22
C GLU A 140 16.80 -22.39 4.10
N LYS A 141 17.58 -22.10 5.16
CA LYS A 141 17.38 -20.88 5.94
C LYS A 141 17.87 -19.67 5.16
N GLY A 142 17.12 -18.57 5.20
CA GLY A 142 17.53 -17.37 4.45
C GLY A 142 16.56 -16.21 4.63
N GLY A 143 16.89 -15.11 3.95
CA GLY A 143 16.15 -13.87 4.07
C GLY A 143 16.42 -13.14 5.40
N SER A 144 15.93 -11.94 5.52
CA SER A 144 16.03 -11.13 6.74
C SER A 144 14.71 -10.42 7.02
N LYS A 145 14.39 -10.28 8.29
CA LYS A 145 13.23 -9.49 8.69
C LYS A 145 13.35 -8.08 8.09
N PRO A 146 12.26 -7.50 7.53
CA PRO A 146 12.26 -6.12 7.09
C PRO A 146 12.79 -5.17 8.17
N SER A 147 13.76 -4.32 7.80
CA SER A 147 14.43 -3.41 8.73
C SER A 147 14.05 -1.98 8.44
N SER A 148 13.24 -1.39 9.33
CA SER A 148 12.86 0.02 9.28
C SER A 148 14.07 0.96 9.20
N LEU A 149 15.17 0.57 9.85
CA LEU A 149 16.37 1.39 9.85
C LEU A 149 17.04 1.44 8.46
N ARG A 150 17.13 0.32 7.77
CA ARG A 150 17.71 0.25 6.41
C ARG A 150 16.88 1.06 5.42
N PHE A 151 15.57 0.93 5.49
CA PHE A 151 14.63 1.72 4.68
C PHE A 151 14.81 3.22 4.93
N SER A 152 14.82 3.66 6.21
CA SER A 152 15.03 5.04 6.61
C SER A 152 16.35 5.60 6.09
N MET A 153 17.44 4.85 6.24
CA MET A 153 18.77 5.26 5.78
C MET A 153 18.83 5.42 4.26
N LYS A 154 18.18 4.55 3.50
CA LYS A 154 18.12 4.63 2.02
C LYS A 154 17.45 5.92 1.56
N ARG A 155 16.35 6.34 2.21
CA ARG A 155 15.65 7.59 1.90
C ARG A 155 16.43 8.84 2.32
N LEU A 156 17.18 8.79 3.41
CA LEU A 156 17.99 9.91 3.90
C LEU A 156 19.26 10.17 3.07
N GLN A 157 19.71 9.22 2.24
CA GLN A 157 20.97 9.34 1.49
C GLN A 157 21.03 10.56 0.55
N GLY A 158 19.92 10.94 -0.07
CA GLY A 158 19.84 12.10 -0.97
C GLY A 158 19.85 13.47 -0.28
N LEU A 159 19.79 13.51 1.06
CA LEU A 159 19.59 14.75 1.84
C LEU A 159 20.75 15.08 2.76
N ARG A 160 21.91 14.46 2.56
CA ARG A 160 23.08 14.55 3.45
C ARG A 160 23.52 15.98 3.77
N SER A 161 23.57 16.86 2.76
CA SER A 161 24.00 18.26 2.96
C SER A 161 23.03 19.05 3.85
N GLY A 162 21.72 18.89 3.64
CA GLY A 162 20.73 19.58 4.45
C GLY A 162 20.69 19.04 5.89
N ILE A 163 20.83 17.73 6.08
CA ILE A 163 20.94 17.10 7.39
C ILE A 163 22.18 17.62 8.13
N ALA A 164 23.32 17.77 7.43
CA ALA A 164 24.55 18.30 8.03
C ALA A 164 24.36 19.74 8.57
N VAL A 165 23.62 20.59 7.86
CA VAL A 165 23.32 21.96 8.33
C VAL A 165 22.44 21.92 9.58
N VAL A 166 21.41 21.06 9.59
CA VAL A 166 20.55 20.87 10.78
C VAL A 166 21.34 20.33 11.96
N LEU A 167 22.26 19.39 11.72
CA LEU A 167 23.18 18.86 12.73
C LEU A 167 24.04 19.94 13.32
N ALA A 168 24.73 20.75 12.48
CA ALA A 168 25.62 21.80 12.90
C ALA A 168 24.91 22.91 13.72
N THR A 169 23.74 23.37 13.22
CA THR A 169 22.98 24.41 13.93
C THR A 169 22.45 23.92 15.26
N THR A 170 22.10 22.63 15.37
CA THR A 170 21.62 22.07 16.63
C THR A 170 22.78 21.82 17.61
N ALA A 171 23.92 21.36 17.16
CA ALA A 171 25.11 21.25 18.01
C ALA A 171 25.49 22.62 18.60
N LEU A 172 25.46 23.67 17.77
CA LEU A 172 25.76 25.03 18.23
C LEU A 172 24.72 25.55 19.24
N ALA A 173 23.44 25.29 18.99
CA ALA A 173 22.36 25.62 19.91
C ALA A 173 22.50 24.93 21.27
N SER A 174 23.10 23.75 21.31
CA SER A 174 23.33 22.99 22.56
C SER A 174 24.49 23.52 23.38
N VAL A 175 25.53 23.89 22.69
CA VAL A 175 26.65 24.63 23.36
C VAL A 175 26.09 25.90 23.99
N ALA A 176 25.21 26.63 23.27
CA ALA A 176 24.56 27.81 23.83
C ALA A 176 23.69 27.47 25.06
N THR A 177 23.00 26.33 25.08
CA THR A 177 22.23 25.87 26.26
C THR A 177 23.14 25.58 27.46
N VAL A 178 24.28 24.93 27.26
CA VAL A 178 25.25 24.67 28.32
C VAL A 178 25.82 25.99 28.84
N LEU A 179 26.19 26.94 27.97
CA LEU A 179 26.67 28.26 28.35
C LEU A 179 25.59 29.04 29.14
N PHE A 180 24.34 28.96 28.76
CA PHE A 180 23.26 29.64 29.47
C PHE A 180 23.05 29.06 30.89
N THR A 181 23.11 27.73 31.05
CA THR A 181 23.04 27.09 32.38
C THR A 181 24.25 27.41 33.26
N THR A 182 25.44 27.44 32.71
CA THR A 182 26.63 27.80 33.48
C THR A 182 26.67 29.29 33.81
N ALA A 183 26.14 30.15 32.95
CA ALA A 183 25.98 31.57 33.23
C ALA A 183 24.98 31.81 34.39
N GLY A 184 23.93 31.00 34.51
CA GLY A 184 23.02 31.02 35.66
C GLY A 184 23.75 30.77 37.01
N LYS A 185 24.73 29.83 36.99
CA LYS A 185 25.64 29.63 38.12
C LYS A 185 26.39 30.90 38.49
N ALA A 186 26.99 31.56 37.50
CA ALA A 186 27.76 32.76 37.71
C ALA A 186 26.92 33.91 38.32
N VAL A 187 25.64 34.08 37.91
CA VAL A 187 24.71 35.05 38.50
C VAL A 187 24.55 34.79 39.98
N VAL A 188 24.24 33.57 40.36
CA VAL A 188 23.98 33.22 41.76
C VAL A 188 25.24 33.36 42.62
N ASP A 189 26.36 32.83 42.15
CA ASP A 189 27.57 32.74 42.95
C ASP A 189 28.31 34.09 43.07
N TYR A 190 28.29 34.94 42.04
CA TYR A 190 29.01 36.23 42.07
C TYR A 190 28.13 37.41 42.50
N TYR A 191 26.90 37.48 41.97
CA TYR A 191 26.02 38.65 42.20
C TYR A 191 25.08 38.51 43.39
N ILE A 192 24.58 37.27 43.69
CA ILE A 192 23.58 37.07 44.76
C ILE A 192 24.30 36.70 46.09
N THR A 193 25.23 35.72 46.04
CA THR A 193 25.93 35.23 47.24
C THR A 193 27.33 35.82 47.44
N GLY A 194 27.94 36.36 46.38
CA GLY A 194 29.25 36.96 46.41
C GLY A 194 29.26 38.40 46.88
N ALA A 195 30.44 38.87 47.36
CA ALA A 195 30.64 40.23 47.83
C ALA A 195 30.92 41.27 46.73
N GLU A 196 30.78 40.91 45.48
CA GLU A 196 31.15 41.74 44.32
C GLU A 196 30.02 42.76 44.02
N LYS A 197 30.37 44.06 44.15
CA LYS A 197 29.44 45.18 43.89
C LYS A 197 29.50 45.71 42.45
N SER A 198 30.01 44.90 41.51
CA SER A 198 30.09 45.33 40.11
C SER A 198 28.68 45.34 39.46
N SER A 199 28.49 46.31 38.53
CA SER A 199 27.17 46.43 37.85
C SER A 199 26.86 45.18 37.01
N PRO A 200 25.73 44.52 37.18
CA PRO A 200 25.35 43.31 36.41
C PRO A 200 24.98 43.60 34.94
N VAL A 201 24.96 44.87 34.52
CA VAL A 201 24.46 45.28 33.18
C VAL A 201 25.23 44.62 32.05
N GLY A 202 26.56 44.57 32.14
CA GLY A 202 27.41 43.94 31.10
C GLY A 202 27.14 42.44 30.97
N PHE A 203 26.94 41.77 32.09
CA PHE A 203 26.61 40.33 32.10
C PHE A 203 25.21 40.05 31.55
N VAL A 204 24.22 40.86 31.89
CA VAL A 204 22.86 40.77 31.35
C VAL A 204 22.83 40.99 29.85
N LEU A 205 23.60 41.96 29.34
CA LEU A 205 23.79 42.19 27.90
C LEU A 205 24.42 41.01 27.19
N ALA A 206 25.44 40.37 27.80
CA ALA A 206 26.03 39.16 27.25
C ALA A 206 25.06 37.97 27.18
N LEU A 207 24.25 37.77 28.23
CA LEU A 207 23.19 36.78 28.24
C LEU A 207 22.13 37.06 27.18
N PHE A 208 21.73 38.30 27.01
CA PHE A 208 20.81 38.71 25.96
C PHE A 208 21.39 38.44 24.57
N GLY A 209 22.67 38.74 24.34
CA GLY A 209 23.37 38.39 23.11
C GLY A 209 23.40 36.90 22.83
N LEU A 210 23.65 36.06 23.85
CA LEU A 210 23.64 34.61 23.74
C LEU A 210 22.21 34.09 23.40
N CYS A 211 21.19 34.68 24.03
CA CYS A 211 19.78 34.34 23.73
C CYS A 211 19.40 34.70 22.28
N MET A 212 19.88 35.85 21.77
CA MET A 212 19.67 36.26 20.37
C MET A 212 20.36 35.31 19.39
N ILE A 213 21.59 34.91 19.68
CA ILE A 213 22.32 33.91 18.86
C ILE A 213 21.55 32.59 18.85
N PHE A 214 21.10 32.11 20.01
CA PHE A 214 20.30 30.89 20.13
C PHE A 214 19.01 30.99 19.31
N ALA A 215 18.29 32.11 19.39
CA ALA A 215 17.05 32.33 18.62
C ALA A 215 17.32 32.32 17.11
N VAL A 216 18.35 32.97 16.64
CA VAL A 216 18.76 32.97 15.22
C VAL A 216 19.12 31.57 14.76
N MET A 217 19.87 30.79 15.55
CA MET A 217 20.20 29.41 15.21
C MET A 217 18.94 28.51 15.13
N GLN A 218 17.98 28.70 16.01
CA GLN A 218 16.71 27.98 15.98
C GLN A 218 15.87 28.35 14.75
N ILE A 219 15.85 29.61 14.36
CA ILE A 219 15.17 30.07 13.13
C ILE A 219 15.83 29.43 11.88
N ILE A 220 17.16 29.49 11.77
CA ILE A 220 17.90 28.88 10.66
C ILE A 220 17.62 27.39 10.59
N ARG A 221 17.70 26.69 11.72
CA ARG A 221 17.37 25.27 11.82
C ARG A 221 15.96 24.97 11.35
N SER A 222 14.97 25.74 11.82
CA SER A 222 13.55 25.53 11.49
C SER A 222 13.29 25.71 9.98
N ILE A 223 13.84 26.80 9.39
CA ILE A 223 13.72 27.05 7.94
C ILE A 223 14.32 25.91 7.12
N HIS A 224 15.52 25.44 7.48
CA HIS A 224 16.17 24.34 6.76
C HIS A 224 15.39 23.04 6.92
N MET A 225 14.85 22.77 8.11
CA MET A 225 14.05 21.57 8.37
C MET A 225 12.79 21.55 7.53
N VAL A 226 12.04 22.66 7.46
CA VAL A 226 10.83 22.79 6.64
C VAL A 226 11.15 22.62 5.14
N ARG A 227 12.24 23.25 4.66
CA ARG A 227 12.69 23.08 3.26
C ARG A 227 13.07 21.64 2.94
N LEU A 228 13.78 20.97 3.84
CA LEU A 228 14.16 19.57 3.68
C LEU A 228 12.93 18.68 3.61
N GLN A 229 12.01 18.87 4.56
CA GLN A 229 10.75 18.13 4.63
C GLN A 229 9.94 18.32 3.35
N GLY A 230 9.70 19.57 2.92
CA GLY A 230 8.94 19.85 1.70
C GLY A 230 9.53 19.21 0.46
N ARG A 231 10.89 19.36 0.28
CA ARG A 231 11.58 18.75 -0.85
C ARG A 231 11.46 17.20 -0.83
N SER A 232 11.66 16.58 0.32
CA SER A 232 11.56 15.13 0.47
C SER A 232 10.15 14.64 0.17
N THR A 233 9.14 15.31 0.72
CA THR A 233 7.73 14.93 0.50
C THR A 233 7.40 14.94 -0.99
N VAL A 234 7.73 16.03 -1.71
CA VAL A 234 7.46 16.13 -3.15
C VAL A 234 8.18 15.04 -3.93
N VAL A 235 9.48 14.84 -3.67
CA VAL A 235 10.28 13.83 -4.40
C VAL A 235 9.79 12.41 -4.12
N ASP A 236 9.53 12.08 -2.85
CA ASP A 236 9.11 10.73 -2.47
C ASP A 236 7.68 10.43 -2.93
N SER A 237 6.76 11.42 -2.86
CA SER A 237 5.39 11.27 -3.37
C SER A 237 5.38 11.13 -4.89
N SER A 238 6.17 11.94 -5.61
CA SER A 238 6.28 11.82 -7.06
C SER A 238 6.83 10.46 -7.49
N ARG A 239 7.90 9.97 -6.83
CA ARG A 239 8.46 8.65 -7.10
C ARG A 239 7.47 7.52 -6.78
N PHE A 240 6.70 7.67 -5.70
CA PHE A 240 5.71 6.68 -5.32
C PHE A 240 4.59 6.59 -6.35
N ILE A 241 4.01 7.71 -6.77
CA ILE A 241 2.95 7.75 -7.80
C ILE A 241 3.50 7.26 -9.14
N GLN A 242 4.68 7.73 -9.56
CA GLN A 242 5.31 7.25 -10.78
C GLN A 242 5.48 5.72 -10.73
N ARG A 243 6.01 5.18 -9.61
CA ARG A 243 6.15 3.73 -9.44
C ARG A 243 4.80 3.02 -9.48
N LEU A 244 3.81 3.56 -8.77
CA LEU A 244 2.45 3.01 -8.73
C LEU A 244 1.88 2.88 -10.14
N LEU A 245 1.94 3.93 -10.97
CA LEU A 245 1.38 3.90 -12.33
C LEU A 245 2.08 2.91 -13.28
N HIS A 246 3.29 2.44 -12.95
CA HIS A 246 4.07 1.51 -13.79
C HIS A 246 4.01 0.06 -13.27
N LEU A 247 3.15 -0.24 -12.30
CA LEU A 247 2.96 -1.61 -11.81
C LEU A 247 2.02 -2.40 -12.72
N PRO A 248 2.20 -3.74 -12.81
CA PRO A 248 1.36 -4.59 -13.64
C PRO A 248 -0.09 -4.61 -13.14
N ILE A 249 -1.03 -4.86 -14.04
CA ILE A 249 -2.47 -4.88 -13.73
C ILE A 249 -2.82 -5.92 -12.65
N THR A 250 -2.05 -6.99 -12.55
CA THR A 250 -2.20 -8.02 -11.50
C THR A 250 -2.04 -7.46 -10.10
N PHE A 251 -1.21 -6.43 -9.92
CA PHE A 251 -1.05 -5.72 -8.66
C PHE A 251 -2.36 -5.02 -8.23
N TYR A 252 -3.04 -4.38 -9.19
CA TYR A 252 -4.30 -3.65 -8.94
C TYR A 252 -5.48 -4.59 -8.75
N ALA A 253 -5.51 -5.72 -9.46
CA ALA A 253 -6.60 -6.70 -9.38
C ALA A 253 -6.81 -7.27 -7.96
N GLN A 254 -5.78 -7.24 -7.12
CA GLN A 254 -5.79 -7.78 -5.76
C GLN A 254 -6.00 -6.72 -4.68
N ARG A 255 -6.02 -5.43 -5.02
CA ARG A 255 -6.06 -4.31 -4.07
C ARG A 255 -7.21 -3.35 -4.35
N SER A 256 -7.77 -2.77 -3.30
CA SER A 256 -8.79 -1.73 -3.46
C SER A 256 -8.16 -0.36 -3.71
N VAL A 257 -8.85 0.50 -4.45
CA VAL A 257 -8.44 1.89 -4.70
C VAL A 257 -8.22 2.64 -3.39
N GLY A 258 -9.10 2.45 -2.40
CA GLY A 258 -8.98 3.08 -1.08
C GLY A 258 -7.73 2.63 -0.31
N ASP A 259 -7.28 1.36 -0.49
CA ASP A 259 -6.03 0.89 0.10
C ASP A 259 -4.81 1.58 -0.54
N LEU A 260 -4.80 1.72 -1.85
CA LEU A 260 -3.72 2.38 -2.59
C LEU A 260 -3.61 3.87 -2.23
N GLN A 261 -4.74 4.56 -2.12
CA GLN A 261 -4.79 5.95 -1.64
C GLN A 261 -4.24 6.08 -0.21
N MET A 262 -4.60 5.15 0.67
CA MET A 262 -4.07 5.12 2.04
C MET A 262 -2.55 4.92 2.05
N ARG A 263 -1.98 4.05 1.19
CA ARG A 263 -0.53 3.84 1.05
C ARG A 263 0.20 5.09 0.59
N GLN A 264 -0.40 5.90 -0.27
CA GLN A 264 0.14 7.22 -0.65
C GLN A 264 0.22 8.15 0.56
N THR A 265 -0.85 8.26 1.35
CA THR A 265 -0.88 9.06 2.58
C THR A 265 0.14 8.54 3.61
N GLU A 266 0.28 7.22 3.74
CA GLU A 266 1.30 6.59 4.58
C GLU A 266 2.71 6.90 4.11
N ASN A 267 2.97 6.93 2.79
CA ASN A 267 4.27 7.32 2.23
C ASN A 267 4.66 8.75 2.61
N GLU A 268 3.73 9.70 2.56
CA GLU A 268 3.95 11.07 3.02
C GLU A 268 4.20 11.12 4.53
N THR A 269 3.38 10.43 5.31
CA THR A 269 3.51 10.35 6.78
C THR A 269 4.86 9.78 7.18
N VAL A 270 5.32 8.70 6.52
CA VAL A 270 6.64 8.10 6.74
C VAL A 270 7.75 9.10 6.44
N THR A 271 7.66 9.82 5.33
CA THR A 271 8.68 10.83 4.95
C THR A 271 8.74 11.98 5.96
N VAL A 272 7.59 12.52 6.34
CA VAL A 272 7.52 13.59 7.36
C VAL A 272 8.08 13.10 8.70
N THR A 273 7.69 11.92 9.15
CA THR A 273 8.14 11.32 10.42
C THR A 273 9.65 11.06 10.42
N LEU A 274 10.20 10.55 9.30
CA LEU A 274 11.64 10.37 9.15
C LEU A 274 12.40 11.68 9.32
N MET A 275 11.92 12.78 8.73
CA MET A 275 12.57 14.08 8.81
C MET A 275 12.42 14.72 10.18
N THR A 276 11.22 14.70 10.77
CA THR A 276 10.93 15.44 12.01
C THR A 276 11.35 14.70 13.27
N GLN A 277 11.37 13.36 13.25
CA GLN A 277 11.62 12.56 14.46
C GLN A 277 12.87 11.69 14.37
N VAL A 278 13.14 11.04 13.23
CA VAL A 278 14.27 10.11 13.13
C VAL A 278 15.59 10.84 12.87
N ALA A 279 15.61 11.82 11.96
CA ALA A 279 16.82 12.57 11.65
C ALA A 279 17.45 13.29 12.88
N PRO A 280 16.68 13.85 13.83
CA PRO A 280 17.24 14.47 15.02
C PRO A 280 17.96 13.54 16.02
N VAL A 281 17.77 12.22 15.91
CA VAL A 281 18.32 11.25 16.90
C VAL A 281 19.84 11.28 16.99
N ALA A 282 20.51 11.38 15.84
CA ALA A 282 21.98 11.47 15.83
C ALA A 282 22.47 12.66 16.67
N ILE A 283 21.70 13.74 16.67
CA ILE A 283 21.96 14.93 17.47
C ILE A 283 21.70 14.67 18.94
N ASN A 284 20.56 14.07 19.25
CA ASN A 284 20.19 13.74 20.62
C ASN A 284 21.23 12.84 21.31
N ILE A 285 21.83 11.91 20.57
CA ILE A 285 22.93 11.08 21.08
C ILE A 285 24.16 11.94 21.38
N LEU A 286 24.55 12.82 20.48
CA LEU A 286 25.71 13.73 20.69
C LEU A 286 25.47 14.64 21.89
N MET A 287 24.24 15.14 22.03
CA MET A 287 23.81 15.94 23.18
C MET A 287 23.93 15.23 24.50
N LEU A 288 23.44 13.99 24.56
CA LEU A 288 23.51 13.16 25.75
C LEU A 288 24.96 12.99 26.20
N ILE A 289 25.87 12.74 25.28
CA ILE A 289 27.32 12.62 25.59
C ILE A 289 27.84 13.92 26.16
N LEU A 290 27.55 15.07 25.52
CA LEU A 290 27.99 16.37 25.97
C LEU A 290 27.49 16.70 27.39
N TYR A 291 26.17 16.53 27.62
CA TYR A 291 25.61 16.80 28.94
C TYR A 291 26.13 15.84 30.01
N LEU A 292 26.37 14.57 29.67
CA LEU A 292 26.96 13.58 30.60
C LEU A 292 28.35 13.99 31.02
N ILE A 293 29.23 14.47 30.09
CA ILE A 293 30.55 14.92 30.36
C ILE A 293 30.53 16.15 31.32
N VAL A 294 29.68 17.15 30.99
CA VAL A 294 29.58 18.37 31.79
C VAL A 294 29.01 18.08 33.18
N MET A 295 27.98 17.24 33.30
CA MET A 295 27.41 16.85 34.59
C MET A 295 28.43 16.06 35.45
N SER A 296 29.19 15.17 34.84
CA SER A 296 30.24 14.38 35.54
C SER A 296 31.38 15.26 36.05
N TYR A 297 31.69 16.35 35.36
CA TYR A 297 32.64 17.34 35.83
C TYR A 297 32.21 18.06 37.12
N TYR A 298 30.86 18.30 37.27
CA TYR A 298 30.35 18.91 38.50
C TYR A 298 30.26 17.88 39.64
N SER A 299 29.68 16.73 39.43
CA SER A 299 29.59 15.66 40.44
C SER A 299 29.24 14.32 39.80
N VAL A 300 30.15 13.34 39.91
CA VAL A 300 29.89 11.97 39.41
C VAL A 300 28.75 11.31 40.16
N PHE A 301 28.64 11.53 41.49
CA PHE A 301 27.59 10.94 42.30
C PHE A 301 26.18 11.39 41.88
N LEU A 302 25.95 12.70 41.72
CA LEU A 302 24.67 13.24 41.28
C LEU A 302 24.34 12.81 39.85
N THR A 303 25.38 12.73 38.98
CA THR A 303 25.23 12.23 37.59
C THR A 303 24.74 10.78 37.57
N LEU A 304 25.27 9.93 38.45
CA LEU A 304 24.79 8.53 38.54
C LEU A 304 23.30 8.44 38.92
N ILE A 305 22.80 9.33 39.78
CA ILE A 305 21.36 9.41 40.11
C ILE A 305 20.55 9.72 38.86
N GLY A 306 20.95 10.75 38.09
CA GLY A 306 20.28 11.10 36.85
C GLY A 306 20.31 9.98 35.78
N VAL A 307 21.49 9.35 35.59
CA VAL A 307 21.64 8.23 34.66
C VAL A 307 20.81 7.03 35.07
N SER A 308 20.74 6.70 36.38
CA SER A 308 19.93 5.58 36.87
C SER A 308 18.44 5.76 36.56
N ALA A 309 17.92 6.98 36.71
CA ALA A 309 16.53 7.32 36.37
C ALA A 309 16.29 7.13 34.85
N VAL A 310 17.22 7.57 34.02
CA VAL A 310 17.15 7.41 32.55
C VAL A 310 17.17 5.92 32.15
N VAL A 311 18.06 5.11 32.70
CA VAL A 311 18.15 3.66 32.45
C VAL A 311 16.81 2.98 32.83
N LEU A 312 16.27 3.35 34.00
CA LEU A 312 14.99 2.81 34.46
C LEU A 312 13.84 3.20 33.49
N ASN A 313 13.83 4.45 33.01
CA ASN A 313 12.86 4.92 32.01
C ASN A 313 12.94 4.09 30.71
N ILE A 314 14.14 3.83 30.20
CA ILE A 314 14.35 3.02 28.98
C ILE A 314 13.82 1.58 29.19
N ILE A 315 14.08 0.97 30.36
CA ILE A 315 13.59 -0.37 30.70
C ILE A 315 12.06 -0.39 30.71
N VAL A 316 11.42 0.56 31.38
CA VAL A 316 9.96 0.66 31.47
C VAL A 316 9.35 0.87 30.08
N ALA A 317 9.90 1.78 29.30
CA ALA A 317 9.46 2.04 27.92
C ALA A 317 9.55 0.77 27.05
N GLY A 318 10.65 0.01 27.14
CA GLY A 318 10.83 -1.23 26.40
C GLY A 318 9.85 -2.36 26.79
N LEU A 319 9.45 -2.44 28.06
CA LEU A 319 8.47 -3.43 28.52
C LEU A 319 7.05 -3.13 27.98
N ILE A 320 6.65 -1.86 27.94
CA ILE A 320 5.32 -1.44 27.52
C ILE A 320 5.19 -1.41 25.99
N SER A 321 6.25 -1.01 25.28
CA SER A 321 6.30 -0.85 23.82
C SER A 321 5.81 -2.09 23.04
N ARG A 322 6.15 -3.30 23.49
CA ARG A 322 5.73 -4.54 22.82
C ARG A 322 4.22 -4.74 22.76
N LYS A 323 3.49 -4.31 23.81
CA LYS A 323 2.02 -4.41 23.83
C LYS A 323 1.36 -3.36 22.94
N ARG A 324 2.00 -2.20 22.81
CA ARG A 324 1.52 -1.10 22.00
C ARG A 324 1.48 -1.45 20.52
N VAL A 325 2.55 -2.06 19.98
CA VAL A 325 2.64 -2.45 18.55
C VAL A 325 1.48 -3.33 18.12
N ASP A 326 1.14 -4.33 18.94
CA ASP A 326 0.05 -5.26 18.60
C ASP A 326 -1.31 -4.52 18.57
N ILE A 327 -1.54 -3.56 19.47
CA ILE A 327 -2.78 -2.77 19.51
C ILE A 327 -2.84 -1.81 18.32
N THR A 328 -1.76 -1.09 18.05
CA THR A 328 -1.69 -0.13 16.93
C THR A 328 -1.98 -0.82 15.59
N ARG A 329 -1.41 -2.00 15.35
CA ARG A 329 -1.67 -2.78 14.13
C ARG A 329 -3.14 -3.10 13.94
N VAL A 330 -3.79 -3.62 15.00
CA VAL A 330 -5.23 -3.93 14.96
C VAL A 330 -6.07 -2.68 14.70
N MET A 331 -5.68 -1.55 15.26
CA MET A 331 -6.36 -0.28 15.06
C MET A 331 -6.22 0.26 13.65
N THR A 332 -5.02 0.20 13.06
CA THR A 332 -4.79 0.64 11.67
C THR A 332 -5.69 -0.11 10.69
N MET A 333 -5.78 -1.45 10.85
CA MET A 333 -6.72 -2.26 10.05
C MET A 333 -8.19 -1.92 10.34
N GLY A 334 -8.52 -1.67 11.61
CA GLY A 334 -9.86 -1.25 12.02
C GLY A 334 -10.28 0.09 11.41
N ASN A 335 -9.37 1.06 11.38
CA ASN A 335 -9.57 2.38 10.75
C ASN A 335 -9.78 2.25 9.23
N GLY A 336 -8.98 1.42 8.56
CA GLY A 336 -9.19 1.12 7.14
C GLY A 336 -10.60 0.57 6.87
N LYS A 337 -11.06 -0.38 7.69
CA LYS A 337 -12.43 -0.93 7.58
C LYS A 337 -13.52 0.08 7.90
N LEU A 338 -13.28 0.98 8.86
CA LEU A 338 -14.22 2.06 9.21
C LEU A 338 -14.38 3.03 8.03
N ASN A 339 -13.26 3.47 7.45
CA ASN A 339 -13.25 4.39 6.32
C ASN A 339 -13.90 3.75 5.07
N SER A 340 -13.56 2.50 4.76
CA SER A 340 -14.18 1.79 3.62
C SER A 340 -15.69 1.59 3.83
N THR A 341 -16.13 1.31 5.09
CA THR A 341 -17.57 1.20 5.38
C THR A 341 -18.27 2.54 5.24
N ALA A 342 -17.64 3.65 5.65
CA ALA A 342 -18.22 4.98 5.49
C ALA A 342 -18.33 5.37 4.01
N LEU A 343 -17.26 5.17 3.23
CA LEU A 343 -17.21 5.49 1.81
C LEU A 343 -18.27 4.68 1.03
N ALA A 344 -18.32 3.36 1.21
CA ALA A 344 -19.32 2.50 0.56
C ALA A 344 -20.76 2.93 0.89
N GLY A 345 -21.04 3.42 2.11
CA GLY A 345 -22.36 3.94 2.46
C GLY A 345 -22.71 5.23 1.74
N ILE A 346 -21.72 6.09 1.48
CA ILE A 346 -21.92 7.34 0.73
C ILE A 346 -22.08 7.04 -0.77
N GLU A 347 -21.26 6.16 -1.34
CA GLU A 347 -21.35 5.74 -2.73
C GLU A 347 -22.71 5.07 -3.05
N MET A 348 -23.21 4.26 -2.12
CA MET A 348 -24.49 3.55 -2.27
C MET A 348 -25.68 4.31 -1.66
N ILE A 349 -25.58 5.64 -1.47
CA ILE A 349 -26.60 6.40 -0.73
C ILE A 349 -28.00 6.32 -1.37
N GLU A 350 -28.09 6.32 -2.69
CA GLU A 350 -29.35 6.21 -3.42
C GLU A 350 -30.03 4.85 -3.14
N THR A 351 -29.25 3.76 -3.17
CA THR A 351 -29.74 2.42 -2.85
C THR A 351 -30.18 2.31 -1.40
N LEU A 352 -29.40 2.89 -0.47
CA LEU A 352 -29.77 2.90 0.95
C LEU A 352 -31.06 3.68 1.21
N LYS A 353 -31.21 4.82 0.53
CA LYS A 353 -32.41 5.68 0.62
C LYS A 353 -33.64 4.98 0.01
N SER A 354 -33.50 4.40 -1.18
CA SER A 354 -34.60 3.71 -1.84
C SER A 354 -35.08 2.46 -1.08
N ALA A 355 -34.13 1.76 -0.42
CA ALA A 355 -34.43 0.58 0.39
C ALA A 355 -34.86 0.89 1.84
N GLY A 356 -34.81 2.15 2.30
CA GLY A 356 -35.06 2.55 3.69
C GLY A 356 -34.09 1.89 4.69
N ALA A 357 -32.84 1.60 4.24
CA ALA A 357 -31.88 0.80 4.99
C ALA A 357 -30.90 1.63 5.83
N GLU A 358 -31.08 2.95 5.99
CA GLU A 358 -30.17 3.87 6.65
C GLU A 358 -29.86 3.42 8.09
N ASN A 359 -30.88 3.05 8.86
CA ASN A 359 -30.71 2.63 10.24
C ASN A 359 -29.95 1.29 10.36
N ALA A 360 -30.15 0.37 9.42
CA ALA A 360 -29.43 -0.90 9.40
C ALA A 360 -27.95 -0.68 9.05
N TYR A 361 -27.69 0.18 8.06
CA TYR A 361 -26.33 0.54 7.70
C TYR A 361 -25.60 1.33 8.81
N PHE A 362 -26.29 2.27 9.46
CA PHE A 362 -25.76 2.98 10.61
C PHE A 362 -25.36 2.01 11.74
N LYS A 363 -26.20 1.01 12.06
CA LYS A 363 -25.84 -0.02 13.06
C LYS A 363 -24.55 -0.77 12.67
N ARG A 364 -24.38 -1.10 11.39
CA ARG A 364 -23.17 -1.74 10.88
C ARG A 364 -21.94 -0.85 11.05
N TRP A 365 -22.03 0.41 10.62
CA TRP A 365 -20.96 1.39 10.76
C TRP A 365 -20.62 1.65 12.25
N ALA A 366 -21.63 1.90 13.08
CA ALA A 366 -21.47 2.14 14.51
C ALA A 366 -20.81 0.95 15.23
N GLY A 367 -21.13 -0.29 14.83
CA GLY A 367 -20.47 -1.48 15.36
C GLY A 367 -18.99 -1.59 14.99
N VAL A 368 -18.58 -1.13 13.81
CA VAL A 368 -17.16 -1.04 13.43
C VAL A 368 -16.48 0.08 14.22
N HIS A 369 -17.11 1.26 14.29
CA HIS A 369 -16.60 2.42 15.03
C HIS A 369 -16.40 2.12 16.52
N ALA A 370 -17.36 1.46 17.18
CA ALA A 370 -17.24 1.07 18.57
C ALA A 370 -16.04 0.13 18.85
N ARG A 371 -15.74 -0.79 17.92
CA ARG A 371 -14.56 -1.65 18.03
C ARG A 371 -13.26 -0.88 17.91
N VAL A 372 -13.18 0.06 16.97
CA VAL A 372 -12.01 0.93 16.77
C VAL A 372 -11.81 1.78 18.02
N ASN A 373 -12.86 2.47 18.49
CA ASN A 373 -12.81 3.32 19.68
C ASN A 373 -12.40 2.54 20.95
N SER A 374 -12.84 1.28 21.07
CA SER A 374 -12.36 0.40 22.17
C SER A 374 -10.86 0.11 22.11
N GLY A 375 -10.30 0.06 20.91
CA GLY A 375 -8.86 -0.02 20.66
C GLY A 375 -8.15 1.27 21.06
N ASP A 376 -8.70 2.43 20.63
CA ASP A 376 -8.18 3.77 20.95
C ASP A 376 -8.09 3.97 22.46
N VAL A 377 -9.15 3.66 23.20
CA VAL A 377 -9.17 3.77 24.68
C VAL A 377 -8.07 2.90 25.32
N LYS A 378 -7.84 1.69 24.81
CA LYS A 378 -6.75 0.83 25.30
C LYS A 378 -5.38 1.42 25.01
N LEU A 379 -5.19 1.97 23.81
CA LEU A 379 -3.95 2.61 23.40
C LEU A 379 -3.69 3.89 24.21
N CYS A 380 -4.71 4.76 24.38
CA CYS A 380 -4.62 5.94 25.22
C CYS A 380 -4.22 5.59 26.66
N ARG A 381 -4.84 4.58 27.27
CA ARG A 381 -4.45 4.13 28.62
C ARG A 381 -2.98 3.69 28.70
N LEU A 382 -2.47 3.01 27.67
CA LEU A 382 -1.05 2.63 27.62
C LEU A 382 -0.17 3.86 27.43
N ASN A 383 -0.55 4.78 26.57
CA ASN A 383 0.19 6.02 26.33
C ASN A 383 0.27 6.88 27.57
N GLU A 384 -0.83 7.07 28.31
CA GLU A 384 -0.86 7.81 29.58
C GLU A 384 0.04 7.14 30.65
N THR A 385 0.00 5.80 30.73
CA THR A 385 0.90 5.08 31.63
C THR A 385 2.37 5.27 31.24
N MET A 386 2.67 5.27 29.93
CA MET A 386 4.01 5.52 29.39
C MET A 386 4.49 6.96 29.60
N ALA A 387 3.59 7.93 29.63
CA ALA A 387 3.93 9.32 29.90
C ALA A 387 4.12 9.58 31.39
N PHE A 388 3.26 8.99 32.24
CA PHE A 388 3.26 9.22 33.67
C PHE A 388 4.48 8.62 34.39
N ILE A 389 4.85 7.36 34.09
CA ILE A 389 5.95 6.69 34.80
C ILE A 389 7.30 7.38 34.57
N PRO A 390 7.73 7.70 33.34
CA PRO A 390 8.94 8.48 33.09
C PRO A 390 8.94 9.86 33.77
N SER A 391 7.81 10.55 33.72
CA SER A 391 7.65 11.85 34.42
C SER A 391 7.88 11.71 35.93
N LEU A 392 7.21 10.73 36.55
CA LEU A 392 7.39 10.46 37.98
C LEU A 392 8.84 10.13 38.33
N LEU A 393 9.51 9.28 37.56
CA LEU A 393 10.90 8.90 37.79
C LEU A 393 11.84 10.11 37.64
N THR A 394 11.55 10.99 36.70
CA THR A 394 12.30 12.23 36.49
C THR A 394 12.14 13.17 37.70
N GLU A 395 10.90 13.35 38.19
CA GLU A 395 10.67 14.19 39.40
C GLU A 395 11.31 13.59 40.65
N ILE A 396 11.28 12.27 40.83
CA ILE A 396 12.01 11.61 41.92
C ILE A 396 13.52 11.88 41.82
N ALA A 397 14.08 11.78 40.60
CA ALA A 397 15.49 12.09 40.39
C ALA A 397 15.82 13.55 40.70
N ASN A 398 14.96 14.50 40.30
CA ASN A 398 15.11 15.94 40.61
C ASN A 398 15.10 16.17 42.12
N VAL A 399 14.18 15.58 42.86
CA VAL A 399 14.08 15.69 44.34
C VAL A 399 15.33 15.09 45.01
N LEU A 400 15.81 13.94 44.57
CA LEU A 400 17.02 13.30 45.09
C LEU A 400 18.27 14.15 44.80
N VAL A 401 18.42 14.66 43.60
CA VAL A 401 19.51 15.56 43.21
C VAL A 401 19.49 16.83 44.01
N PHE A 402 18.31 17.40 44.22
CA PHE A 402 18.16 18.60 45.08
C PHE A 402 18.55 18.30 46.53
N ALA A 403 18.02 17.22 47.15
CA ALA A 403 18.30 16.84 48.52
C ALA A 403 19.79 16.58 48.77
N PHE A 404 20.42 15.77 47.92
CA PHE A 404 21.87 15.49 48.01
C PHE A 404 22.71 16.70 47.65
N GLY A 405 22.23 17.54 46.69
CA GLY A 405 22.92 18.78 46.33
C GLY A 405 22.92 19.78 47.47
N VAL A 406 21.83 19.93 48.23
CA VAL A 406 21.77 20.75 49.46
C VAL A 406 22.76 20.21 50.50
N LYS A 407 22.84 18.89 50.70
CA LYS A 407 23.84 18.30 51.58
C LYS A 407 25.27 18.66 51.17
N LEU A 408 25.59 18.58 49.86
CA LEU A 408 26.92 18.95 49.35
C LEU A 408 27.21 20.47 49.53
N ILE A 409 26.17 21.34 49.57
CA ILE A 409 26.34 22.76 49.90
C ILE A 409 26.66 22.92 51.38
N ILE A 410 25.99 22.21 52.29
CA ILE A 410 26.24 22.23 53.73
C ILE A 410 27.67 21.71 54.01
N ASP A 411 28.12 20.68 53.29
CA ASP A 411 29.48 20.14 53.39
C ASP A 411 30.53 21.02 52.73
N GLY A 412 30.19 22.19 52.17
CA GLY A 412 31.08 23.15 51.56
C GLY A 412 31.65 22.75 50.17
N GLN A 413 31.16 21.66 49.56
CA GLN A 413 31.66 21.15 48.29
C GLN A 413 30.94 21.78 47.10
N PHE A 414 29.73 22.30 47.27
CA PHE A 414 28.91 22.92 46.27
C PHE A 414 28.52 24.33 46.65
N THR A 415 28.36 25.19 45.63
CA THR A 415 27.71 26.50 45.79
C THR A 415 26.22 26.39 45.39
N PRO A 416 25.33 27.30 45.89
CA PRO A 416 23.95 27.35 45.43
C PRO A 416 23.80 27.49 43.93
N GLY A 417 24.69 28.26 43.26
CA GLY A 417 24.72 28.39 41.81
C GLY A 417 25.12 27.09 41.09
N THR A 418 26.02 26.29 41.70
CA THR A 418 26.41 24.98 41.16
C THR A 418 25.20 24.02 41.18
N LEU A 419 24.43 24.01 42.26
CA LEU A 419 23.21 23.20 42.32
C LEU A 419 22.18 23.63 41.29
N LEU A 420 21.96 24.92 41.08
CA LEU A 420 21.08 25.46 40.05
C LEU A 420 21.52 25.04 38.64
N ALA A 421 22.81 25.16 38.34
CA ALA A 421 23.41 24.73 37.07
C ALA A 421 23.23 23.22 36.84
N PHE A 422 23.47 22.41 37.88
CA PHE A 422 23.31 20.95 37.80
C PHE A 422 21.89 20.53 37.53
N THR A 423 20.87 21.11 38.21
CA THR A 423 19.45 20.83 37.98
C THR A 423 19.00 21.25 36.59
N GLY A 424 19.52 22.39 36.08
CA GLY A 424 19.29 22.84 34.71
C GLY A 424 19.87 21.86 33.66
N LEU A 425 21.10 21.36 33.91
CA LEU A 425 21.74 20.34 33.06
C LEU A 425 21.03 19.01 33.12
N LEU A 426 20.54 18.57 34.27
CA LEU A 426 19.76 17.34 34.41
C LEU A 426 18.45 17.42 33.59
N THR A 427 17.76 18.55 33.62
CA THR A 427 16.58 18.80 32.81
C THR A 427 16.92 18.77 31.31
N ALA A 428 18.03 19.43 30.91
CA ALA A 428 18.52 19.42 29.54
C ALA A 428 18.97 18.02 29.07
N PHE A 429 19.52 17.19 29.97
CA PHE A 429 19.91 15.80 29.72
C PHE A 429 18.70 14.86 29.54
N THR A 430 17.65 15.05 30.33
CA THR A 430 16.47 14.17 30.32
C THR A 430 15.62 14.37 29.05
N LYS A 431 15.57 15.58 28.49
CA LYS A 431 14.76 15.90 27.31
C LYS A 431 15.13 15.07 26.08
N PRO A 432 16.40 14.99 25.59
CA PRO A 432 16.79 14.12 24.47
C PRO A 432 16.49 12.64 24.71
N VAL A 433 16.58 12.16 25.95
CA VAL A 433 16.24 10.77 26.30
C VAL A 433 14.77 10.49 26.07
N ASN A 434 13.89 11.36 26.55
CA ASN A 434 12.45 11.22 26.36
C ASN A 434 12.08 11.30 24.88
N GLU A 435 12.72 12.16 24.08
CA GLU A 435 12.56 12.22 22.64
C GLU A 435 13.02 10.93 21.95
N MET A 436 14.13 10.32 22.37
CA MET A 436 14.59 9.03 21.84
C MET A 436 13.63 7.88 22.17
N ILE A 437 13.07 7.88 23.39
CA ILE A 437 12.06 6.88 23.78
C ILE A 437 10.80 7.04 22.91
N ALA A 438 10.30 8.25 22.75
CA ALA A 438 9.15 8.56 21.89
C ALA A 438 9.41 8.14 20.43
N MET A 439 10.61 8.44 19.91
CA MET A 439 11.01 8.04 18.57
C MET A 439 11.06 6.52 18.40
N GLY A 440 11.57 5.76 19.37
CA GLY A 440 11.57 4.31 19.32
C GLY A 440 10.15 3.74 19.18
N GLN A 441 9.15 4.42 19.76
CA GLN A 441 7.73 4.10 19.60
C GLN A 441 7.24 4.43 18.20
N THR A 442 7.54 5.62 17.71
CA THR A 442 7.16 6.07 16.37
C THR A 442 7.74 5.18 15.27
N ILE A 443 9.00 4.75 15.38
CA ILE A 443 9.61 3.80 14.42
C ILE A 443 8.83 2.48 14.39
N GLN A 444 8.36 2.00 15.53
CA GLN A 444 7.58 0.77 15.57
C GLN A 444 6.20 0.92 14.92
N GLU A 445 5.54 2.07 15.11
CA GLU A 445 4.27 2.38 14.44
C GLU A 445 4.47 2.53 12.93
N MET A 446 5.50 3.27 12.55
CA MET A 446 5.88 3.49 11.16
C MET A 446 6.31 2.20 10.44
N GLN A 447 6.75 1.16 11.17
CA GLN A 447 7.17 -0.11 10.53
C GLN A 447 6.07 -0.72 9.66
N VAL A 448 4.82 -0.69 10.12
CA VAL A 448 3.67 -1.22 9.35
C VAL A 448 3.42 -0.39 8.10
N GLN A 449 3.47 0.93 8.23
CA GLN A 449 3.34 1.85 7.09
C GLN A 449 4.47 1.65 6.07
N MET A 450 5.69 1.47 6.57
CA MET A 450 6.86 1.22 5.73
C MET A 450 6.74 -0.10 4.95
N GLU A 451 6.30 -1.19 5.60
CA GLU A 451 6.07 -2.49 4.95
C GLU A 451 5.07 -2.35 3.79
N ARG A 452 4.00 -1.56 3.96
CA ARG A 452 2.99 -1.30 2.93
C ARG A 452 3.50 -0.42 1.78
N VAL A 453 4.33 0.58 2.10
CA VAL A 453 4.99 1.42 1.09
C VAL A 453 6.05 0.61 0.33
N GLU A 454 6.82 -0.24 1.02
CA GLU A 454 7.80 -1.13 0.40
C GLU A 454 7.14 -2.14 -0.56
N ASP A 455 5.95 -2.63 -0.26
CA ASP A 455 5.18 -3.52 -1.15
C ASP A 455 4.97 -2.86 -2.54
N VAL A 456 4.64 -1.56 -2.58
CA VAL A 456 4.53 -0.81 -3.85
C VAL A 456 5.90 -0.57 -4.50
N MET A 457 6.89 -0.16 -3.72
CA MET A 457 8.19 0.25 -4.25
C MET A 457 9.07 -0.91 -4.73
N ASN A 458 8.91 -2.10 -4.17
CA ASN A 458 9.72 -3.28 -4.50
C ASN A 458 9.04 -4.23 -5.50
N ASN A 459 7.72 -4.09 -5.72
CA ASN A 459 7.02 -4.90 -6.71
C ASN A 459 7.65 -4.67 -8.10
N PRO A 460 7.87 -5.70 -8.92
CA PRO A 460 8.42 -5.52 -10.26
C PRO A 460 7.53 -4.59 -11.09
N VAL A 461 8.15 -3.75 -11.91
CA VAL A 461 7.42 -2.99 -12.95
C VAL A 461 6.90 -3.96 -13.99
N ASP A 462 5.90 -3.54 -14.73
CA ASP A 462 5.38 -4.29 -15.86
C ASP A 462 6.54 -4.63 -16.83
N VAL A 463 6.65 -5.90 -17.18
CA VAL A 463 7.71 -6.40 -18.08
C VAL A 463 7.71 -5.66 -19.42
N SER A 464 6.55 -5.24 -19.88
CA SER A 464 6.38 -4.43 -21.10
C SER A 464 7.10 -3.06 -21.02
N GLU A 465 7.48 -2.57 -19.84
CA GLU A 465 8.25 -1.32 -19.69
C GLU A 465 9.75 -1.49 -19.80
N ASN A 466 10.25 -2.72 -19.78
CA ASN A 466 11.67 -3.03 -19.97
C ASN A 466 12.09 -3.12 -21.45
N THR A 467 11.15 -3.02 -22.40
CA THR A 467 11.48 -2.88 -23.82
C THR A 467 12.31 -1.61 -24.02
N ALA A 468 13.43 -1.74 -24.67
CA ALA A 468 14.43 -0.69 -24.87
C ALA A 468 13.76 0.65 -25.20
N VAL A 469 14.13 1.69 -24.45
CA VAL A 469 13.84 3.06 -24.85
C VAL A 469 14.54 3.22 -26.21
N LEU A 470 13.76 3.19 -27.29
CA LEU A 470 14.26 3.43 -28.64
C LEU A 470 14.89 4.83 -28.66
N ALA A 471 15.99 5.00 -29.38
CA ALA A 471 16.58 6.30 -29.59
C ALA A 471 15.58 7.22 -30.35
N ASP A 472 15.63 8.53 -30.08
CA ASP A 472 14.66 9.49 -30.65
C ASP A 472 14.52 9.38 -32.18
N GLU A 473 15.60 9.00 -32.91
CA GLU A 473 15.60 8.76 -34.37
C GLU A 473 14.85 7.48 -34.79
N GLU A 474 14.69 6.50 -33.91
CA GLU A 474 13.95 5.27 -34.19
C GLU A 474 12.44 5.46 -33.99
N TRP A 475 12.03 6.46 -33.22
CA TRP A 475 10.62 6.81 -32.99
C TRP A 475 9.92 7.37 -34.22
N GLU A 476 10.60 8.23 -35.01
CA GLU A 476 10.05 8.83 -36.21
C GLU A 476 9.77 7.82 -37.32
N ASN A 477 10.32 6.61 -37.24
CA ASN A 477 10.19 5.55 -38.25
C ASN A 477 9.26 4.40 -37.84
N LEU A 478 8.64 4.42 -36.66
CA LEU A 478 7.70 3.40 -36.23
C LEU A 478 6.35 3.55 -36.94
N SER A 479 6.10 2.69 -37.94
CA SER A 479 4.77 2.57 -38.57
C SER A 479 3.79 1.84 -37.62
N LYS A 480 2.52 2.23 -37.69
CA LYS A 480 1.44 1.48 -37.01
C LYS A 480 1.37 0.05 -37.50
N LEU A 481 0.92 -0.87 -36.65
CA LEU A 481 0.62 -2.24 -37.01
C LEU A 481 -0.45 -2.30 -38.11
N LYS A 482 -0.44 -3.32 -38.96
CA LYS A 482 -1.47 -3.52 -39.98
C LYS A 482 -2.74 -4.13 -39.43
N GLY A 483 -2.63 -4.90 -38.36
CA GLY A 483 -3.75 -5.45 -37.61
C GLY A 483 -4.06 -6.93 -37.89
N ASP A 484 -3.12 -7.73 -38.45
CA ASP A 484 -3.26 -9.20 -38.50
C ASP A 484 -2.93 -9.77 -37.12
N ILE A 485 -3.86 -10.54 -36.51
CA ILE A 485 -3.73 -11.06 -35.15
C ILE A 485 -3.85 -12.57 -35.17
N GLU A 486 -2.93 -13.26 -34.46
CA GLU A 486 -2.94 -14.71 -34.36
C GLU A 486 -2.65 -15.17 -32.91
N PHE A 487 -3.55 -15.96 -32.34
CA PHE A 487 -3.33 -16.68 -31.10
C PHE A 487 -2.92 -18.10 -31.44
N LYS A 488 -1.83 -18.60 -30.87
CA LYS A 488 -1.31 -19.95 -31.05
C LYS A 488 -1.25 -20.69 -29.73
N ASP A 489 -2.13 -21.66 -29.55
CA ASP A 489 -2.21 -22.57 -28.39
C ASP A 489 -2.14 -21.84 -27.04
N VAL A 490 -2.82 -20.70 -26.96
CA VAL A 490 -2.79 -19.82 -25.80
C VAL A 490 -3.55 -20.43 -24.64
N THR A 491 -2.88 -20.53 -23.49
CA THR A 491 -3.45 -20.96 -22.22
C THR A 491 -3.25 -19.87 -21.17
N PHE A 492 -4.30 -19.51 -20.45
CA PHE A 492 -4.26 -18.45 -19.46
C PHE A 492 -5.26 -18.66 -18.32
N GLY A 493 -4.91 -18.14 -17.12
CA GLY A 493 -5.77 -18.00 -15.96
C GLY A 493 -5.27 -16.90 -15.04
N TYR A 494 -6.14 -16.39 -14.17
CA TYR A 494 -5.79 -15.30 -13.24
C TYR A 494 -4.95 -15.75 -12.04
N SER A 495 -4.82 -17.06 -11.80
CA SER A 495 -3.98 -17.63 -10.74
C SER A 495 -3.33 -18.91 -11.26
N LEU A 496 -1.99 -18.97 -11.24
CA LEU A 496 -1.19 -20.12 -11.71
C LEU A 496 -1.54 -21.44 -11.02
N ARG A 497 -2.18 -21.37 -9.84
CA ARG A 497 -2.61 -22.55 -9.07
C ARG A 497 -4.09 -22.91 -9.24
N ALA A 498 -4.82 -22.15 -10.05
CA ALA A 498 -6.20 -22.46 -10.41
C ALA A 498 -6.25 -23.17 -11.77
N LYS A 499 -7.39 -23.75 -12.10
CA LYS A 499 -7.61 -24.24 -13.46
C LYS A 499 -7.53 -23.06 -14.44
N PRO A 500 -6.88 -23.23 -15.60
CA PRO A 500 -6.86 -22.19 -16.62
C PRO A 500 -8.28 -21.79 -17.02
N LEU A 501 -8.48 -20.51 -17.27
CA LEU A 501 -9.75 -19.98 -17.80
C LEU A 501 -9.82 -20.14 -19.31
N ILE A 502 -8.69 -20.08 -19.99
CA ILE A 502 -8.54 -20.29 -21.43
C ILE A 502 -7.53 -21.43 -21.62
N GLU A 503 -7.88 -22.43 -22.42
CA GLU A 503 -7.06 -23.63 -22.65
C GLU A 503 -6.82 -23.85 -24.14
N ASN A 504 -5.54 -23.86 -24.55
CA ASN A 504 -5.05 -24.19 -25.91
C ASN A 504 -5.86 -23.49 -27.01
N MET A 505 -6.05 -22.18 -26.85
CA MET A 505 -6.87 -21.40 -27.76
C MET A 505 -6.05 -20.91 -28.96
N SER A 506 -6.54 -21.18 -30.17
CA SER A 506 -5.98 -20.72 -31.43
C SER A 506 -7.03 -19.98 -32.24
N ILE A 507 -6.77 -18.69 -32.55
CA ILE A 507 -7.69 -17.79 -33.30
C ILE A 507 -6.83 -17.01 -34.30
N ARG A 508 -7.36 -16.77 -35.49
CA ARG A 508 -6.79 -15.85 -36.46
C ARG A 508 -7.78 -14.78 -36.87
N ILE A 509 -7.35 -13.53 -36.80
CA ILE A 509 -8.12 -12.34 -37.13
C ILE A 509 -7.35 -11.58 -38.20
N PRO A 510 -7.80 -11.63 -39.47
CA PRO A 510 -7.14 -10.92 -40.55
C PRO A 510 -7.25 -9.40 -40.41
N ALA A 511 -6.24 -8.67 -40.92
CA ALA A 511 -6.26 -7.22 -40.92
C ALA A 511 -7.51 -6.67 -41.62
N GLY A 512 -8.15 -5.64 -41.00
CA GLY A 512 -9.36 -4.99 -41.49
C GLY A 512 -10.66 -5.81 -41.36
N SER A 513 -10.64 -7.02 -40.77
CA SER A 513 -11.82 -7.84 -40.54
C SER A 513 -12.53 -7.48 -39.25
N LYS A 514 -13.85 -7.71 -39.21
CA LYS A 514 -14.69 -7.64 -38.00
C LYS A 514 -14.94 -9.05 -37.47
N VAL A 515 -14.44 -9.33 -36.28
CA VAL A 515 -14.61 -10.63 -35.62
C VAL A 515 -15.43 -10.48 -34.35
N ALA A 516 -16.41 -11.36 -34.16
CA ALA A 516 -17.24 -11.41 -32.96
C ALA A 516 -16.86 -12.58 -32.04
N LEU A 517 -16.73 -12.29 -30.75
CA LEU A 517 -16.55 -13.28 -29.69
C LEU A 517 -17.87 -13.45 -28.93
N VAL A 518 -18.46 -14.64 -29.01
CA VAL A 518 -19.77 -14.94 -28.46
C VAL A 518 -19.69 -16.09 -27.46
N GLY A 519 -20.56 -16.13 -26.47
CA GLY A 519 -20.59 -17.24 -25.50
C GLY A 519 -21.21 -16.82 -24.16
N ALA A 520 -21.44 -17.78 -23.29
CA ALA A 520 -22.01 -17.53 -21.97
C ALA A 520 -21.14 -16.59 -21.10
N SER A 521 -21.73 -15.96 -20.09
CA SER A 521 -20.95 -15.17 -19.12
C SER A 521 -19.88 -16.07 -18.45
N GLY A 522 -18.68 -15.54 -18.28
CA GLY A 522 -17.55 -16.30 -17.72
C GLY A 522 -16.84 -17.26 -18.69
N SER A 523 -17.17 -17.28 -19.99
CA SER A 523 -16.50 -18.14 -20.99
C SER A 523 -15.11 -17.65 -21.39
N GLY A 524 -14.65 -16.46 -20.95
CA GLY A 524 -13.32 -15.92 -21.21
C GLY A 524 -13.24 -14.83 -22.29
N LYS A 525 -14.37 -14.32 -22.82
CA LYS A 525 -14.40 -13.30 -23.89
C LYS A 525 -13.61 -12.04 -23.57
N SER A 526 -13.96 -11.34 -22.47
CA SER A 526 -13.27 -10.11 -22.02
C SER A 526 -11.81 -10.37 -21.64
N THR A 527 -11.51 -11.62 -21.22
CA THR A 527 -10.12 -12.02 -20.92
C THR A 527 -9.26 -12.08 -22.19
N LEU A 528 -9.84 -12.49 -23.33
CA LEU A 528 -9.14 -12.44 -24.63
C LEU A 528 -8.80 -10.99 -25.02
N GLY A 529 -9.72 -10.04 -24.83
CA GLY A 529 -9.45 -8.62 -25.03
C GLY A 529 -8.29 -8.11 -24.18
N LYS A 530 -8.25 -8.50 -22.90
CA LYS A 530 -7.17 -8.15 -21.97
C LYS A 530 -5.84 -8.80 -22.30
N LEU A 531 -5.82 -10.00 -22.87
CA LEU A 531 -4.61 -10.66 -23.38
C LEU A 531 -4.11 -9.96 -24.64
N LEU A 532 -5.02 -9.58 -25.55
CA LEU A 532 -4.70 -8.89 -26.78
C LEU A 532 -4.07 -7.50 -26.50
N SER A 533 -4.51 -6.83 -25.46
CA SER A 533 -3.96 -5.53 -25.05
C SER A 533 -2.58 -5.61 -24.37
N GLY A 534 -2.07 -6.81 -24.09
CA GLY A 534 -0.85 -6.99 -23.33
C GLY A 534 -0.97 -6.65 -21.83
N LEU A 535 -2.19 -6.46 -21.32
CA LEU A 535 -2.42 -6.28 -19.88
C LEU A 535 -2.11 -7.53 -19.06
N TYR A 536 -2.26 -8.71 -19.70
CA TYR A 536 -1.90 -10.00 -19.14
C TYR A 536 -1.06 -10.80 -20.14
N HIS A 537 -0.17 -11.63 -19.61
CA HIS A 537 0.66 -12.53 -20.42
C HIS A 537 0.11 -13.98 -20.36
N PRO A 538 0.10 -14.74 -21.46
CA PRO A 538 -0.32 -16.13 -21.45
C PRO A 538 0.64 -16.98 -20.62
N TRP A 539 0.12 -18.08 -20.02
CA TRP A 539 0.97 -19.07 -19.34
C TRP A 539 1.74 -19.94 -20.32
N SER A 540 1.14 -20.23 -21.44
CA SER A 540 1.75 -20.94 -22.58
C SER A 540 1.09 -20.51 -23.89
N GLY A 541 1.75 -20.79 -25.01
CA GLY A 541 1.34 -20.32 -26.32
C GLY A 541 1.90 -18.93 -26.64
N GLU A 542 1.52 -18.39 -27.78
CA GLU A 542 2.02 -17.10 -28.28
C GLU A 542 0.86 -16.27 -28.86
N ILE A 543 0.93 -14.97 -28.69
CA ILE A 543 0.05 -13.99 -29.35
C ILE A 543 0.92 -13.22 -30.33
N LEU A 544 0.56 -13.25 -31.60
CA LEU A 544 1.28 -12.58 -32.68
C LEU A 544 0.43 -11.44 -33.25
N MET A 545 1.06 -10.30 -33.51
CA MET A 545 0.49 -9.21 -34.28
C MET A 545 1.42 -8.90 -35.46
N ASP A 546 0.88 -8.96 -36.67
CA ASP A 546 1.65 -8.84 -37.91
C ASP A 546 2.86 -9.81 -37.98
N GLY A 547 2.72 -11.01 -37.37
CA GLY A 547 3.78 -12.03 -37.28
C GLY A 547 4.83 -11.78 -36.19
N MET A 548 4.78 -10.66 -35.46
CA MET A 548 5.66 -10.36 -34.32
C MET A 548 4.99 -10.81 -33.01
N LYS A 549 5.76 -11.33 -32.07
CA LYS A 549 5.24 -11.66 -30.73
C LYS A 549 4.84 -10.38 -30.01
N LEU A 550 3.72 -10.41 -29.33
CA LEU A 550 3.17 -9.27 -28.57
C LEU A 550 4.19 -8.69 -27.57
N GLU A 551 5.01 -9.55 -26.97
CA GLU A 551 6.05 -9.16 -26.01
C GLU A 551 7.25 -8.43 -26.64
N ASP A 552 7.48 -8.64 -27.95
CA ASP A 552 8.60 -8.04 -28.70
C ASP A 552 8.20 -6.71 -29.39
N ILE A 553 6.90 -6.38 -29.40
CA ILE A 553 6.39 -5.15 -30.03
C ILE A 553 6.70 -3.95 -29.12
N PRO A 554 7.33 -2.88 -29.64
CA PRO A 554 7.52 -1.66 -28.90
C PRO A 554 6.18 -1.13 -28.36
N LYS A 555 6.15 -0.81 -27.06
CA LYS A 555 4.91 -0.43 -26.35
C LYS A 555 4.20 0.76 -26.98
N GLN A 556 4.94 1.69 -27.56
CA GLN A 556 4.42 2.87 -28.23
C GLN A 556 3.74 2.50 -29.57
N GLN A 557 4.35 1.57 -30.33
CA GLN A 557 3.75 1.07 -31.56
C GLN A 557 2.44 0.31 -31.25
N LEU A 558 2.45 -0.52 -30.20
CA LEU A 558 1.25 -1.24 -29.76
C LEU A 558 0.15 -0.25 -29.34
N ARG A 559 0.48 0.72 -28.46
CA ARG A 559 -0.48 1.71 -27.95
C ARG A 559 -0.99 2.67 -29.03
N GLY A 560 -0.17 3.03 -30.02
CA GLY A 560 -0.60 3.83 -31.16
C GLY A 560 -1.44 3.05 -32.18
N SER A 561 -1.42 1.70 -32.13
CA SER A 561 -2.13 0.85 -33.07
C SER A 561 -3.37 0.18 -32.50
N LEU A 562 -3.41 -0.07 -31.22
CA LEU A 562 -4.49 -0.79 -30.53
C LEU A 562 -5.27 0.14 -29.58
N ALA A 563 -6.59 0.15 -29.71
CA ALA A 563 -7.49 0.77 -28.75
C ALA A 563 -8.49 -0.25 -28.17
N ILE A 564 -8.91 -0.01 -26.94
CA ILE A 564 -9.91 -0.84 -26.25
C ILE A 564 -10.98 0.09 -25.71
N VAL A 565 -12.22 -0.28 -25.91
CA VAL A 565 -13.40 0.28 -25.25
C VAL A 565 -13.91 -0.75 -24.27
N ASP A 566 -13.76 -0.47 -22.98
CA ASP A 566 -14.13 -1.38 -21.90
C ASP A 566 -15.64 -1.21 -21.55
N GLN A 567 -16.20 -2.18 -20.87
CA GLN A 567 -17.58 -2.15 -20.38
C GLN A 567 -17.81 -1.03 -19.37
N ASP A 568 -16.83 -0.79 -18.48
CA ASP A 568 -16.88 0.24 -17.45
C ASP A 568 -16.30 1.57 -17.96
N ILE A 569 -17.17 2.56 -18.17
CA ILE A 569 -16.78 3.87 -18.70
C ILE A 569 -16.20 4.74 -17.58
N VAL A 570 -15.01 5.26 -17.80
CA VAL A 570 -14.34 6.17 -16.86
C VAL A 570 -14.15 7.54 -17.51
N VAL A 571 -14.68 8.59 -16.87
CA VAL A 571 -14.48 9.98 -17.28
C VAL A 571 -13.87 10.79 -16.14
N PHE A 572 -13.08 11.79 -16.51
CA PHE A 572 -12.37 12.67 -15.60
C PHE A 572 -13.05 14.03 -15.50
N ASP A 573 -12.87 14.71 -14.37
CA ASP A 573 -13.37 16.07 -14.13
C ASP A 573 -12.50 17.11 -14.88
N ASP A 574 -12.51 16.96 -16.21
CA ASP A 574 -11.72 17.73 -17.17
C ASP A 574 -12.60 18.14 -18.37
N PRO A 575 -12.15 19.07 -19.23
CA PRO A 575 -12.83 19.39 -20.46
C PRO A 575 -13.11 18.15 -21.32
N VAL A 576 -14.21 18.17 -22.08
CA VAL A 576 -14.58 17.06 -22.99
C VAL A 576 -13.43 16.73 -23.94
N ALA A 577 -12.77 17.76 -24.52
CA ALA A 577 -11.63 17.53 -25.40
C ALA A 577 -10.49 16.76 -24.72
N GLU A 578 -10.17 17.08 -23.45
CA GLU A 578 -9.11 16.40 -22.70
C GLU A 578 -9.52 14.96 -22.32
N ASN A 579 -10.80 14.73 -22.05
CA ASN A 579 -11.33 13.39 -21.86
C ASN A 579 -11.21 12.50 -23.10
N ILE A 580 -11.35 13.08 -24.30
CA ILE A 580 -11.25 12.35 -25.57
C ILE A 580 -9.79 12.14 -25.97
N ARG A 581 -8.92 13.17 -25.90
CA ARG A 581 -7.50 13.04 -26.24
C ARG A 581 -6.66 12.36 -25.15
N PHE A 582 -7.22 12.16 -23.98
CA PHE A 582 -6.58 11.50 -22.84
C PHE A 582 -5.23 12.13 -22.45
N TRP A 583 -5.19 13.48 -22.45
CA TRP A 583 -4.02 14.36 -22.20
C TRP A 583 -2.87 14.20 -23.21
N ASP A 584 -3.08 13.52 -24.33
CA ASP A 584 -2.11 13.44 -25.40
C ASP A 584 -2.19 14.72 -26.26
N SER A 585 -1.22 15.60 -26.11
CA SER A 585 -1.14 16.86 -26.83
C SER A 585 -0.76 16.71 -28.30
N THR A 586 -0.38 15.51 -28.76
CA THR A 586 -0.08 15.22 -30.17
C THR A 586 -1.35 15.02 -30.99
N ILE A 587 -2.48 14.69 -30.35
CA ILE A 587 -3.77 14.55 -31.02
C ILE A 587 -4.35 15.97 -31.29
N GLU A 588 -4.48 16.31 -32.57
CA GLU A 588 -5.01 17.59 -32.98
C GLU A 588 -6.53 17.74 -32.69
N GLU A 589 -7.00 18.95 -32.55
CA GLU A 589 -8.43 19.22 -32.31
C GLU A 589 -9.32 18.72 -33.45
N SER A 590 -8.82 18.75 -34.70
CA SER A 590 -9.47 18.22 -35.89
C SER A 590 -9.74 16.70 -35.77
N GLU A 591 -8.79 15.96 -35.20
CA GLU A 591 -8.90 14.50 -34.97
C GLU A 591 -9.92 14.19 -33.86
N VAL A 592 -9.90 14.97 -32.78
CA VAL A 592 -10.90 14.90 -31.71
C VAL A 592 -12.31 15.08 -32.26
N ILE A 593 -12.50 16.11 -33.07
CA ILE A 593 -13.81 16.41 -33.69
C ILE A 593 -14.23 15.29 -34.64
N ARG A 594 -13.32 14.78 -35.49
CA ARG A 594 -13.58 13.67 -36.41
C ARG A 594 -13.95 12.40 -35.67
N ALA A 595 -13.22 12.07 -34.61
CA ALA A 595 -13.54 10.91 -33.77
C ALA A 595 -14.93 11.03 -33.13
N CYS A 596 -15.30 12.22 -32.68
CA CYS A 596 -16.65 12.49 -32.14
C CYS A 596 -17.75 12.41 -33.19
N GLN A 597 -17.47 12.81 -34.43
CA GLN A 597 -18.41 12.67 -35.56
C GLN A 597 -18.64 11.20 -35.88
N ASP A 598 -17.56 10.38 -35.94
CA ASP A 598 -17.66 8.95 -36.22
C ASP A 598 -18.36 8.19 -35.10
N ALA A 599 -18.14 8.60 -33.82
CA ALA A 599 -18.86 8.09 -32.67
C ALA A 599 -20.27 8.70 -32.50
N ARG A 600 -20.73 9.55 -33.39
CA ARG A 600 -22.10 10.20 -33.38
C ARG A 600 -22.40 10.97 -32.08
N ILE A 601 -21.37 11.64 -31.50
CA ILE A 601 -21.53 12.45 -30.27
C ILE A 601 -21.25 13.95 -30.51
N HIS A 602 -20.69 14.34 -31.69
CA HIS A 602 -20.28 15.70 -32.03
C HIS A 602 -21.38 16.73 -31.81
N ASP A 603 -22.55 16.49 -32.39
CA ASP A 603 -23.66 17.47 -32.38
C ASP A 603 -24.16 17.75 -30.96
N GLU A 604 -24.18 16.71 -30.11
CA GLU A 604 -24.57 16.83 -28.71
C GLU A 604 -23.53 17.63 -27.91
N ILE A 605 -22.23 17.40 -28.14
CA ILE A 605 -21.16 18.20 -27.52
C ILE A 605 -21.22 19.65 -27.99
N ALA A 606 -21.30 19.85 -29.29
CA ALA A 606 -21.29 21.19 -29.91
C ALA A 606 -22.51 22.05 -29.51
N SER A 607 -23.68 21.43 -29.31
CA SER A 607 -24.90 22.13 -28.89
C SER A 607 -24.89 22.60 -27.43
N ARG A 608 -24.00 22.06 -26.61
CA ARG A 608 -23.88 22.40 -25.17
C ARG A 608 -23.09 23.69 -24.98
N LYS A 609 -23.44 24.45 -23.93
CA LYS A 609 -22.69 25.67 -23.57
C LYS A 609 -21.24 25.29 -23.22
N GLY A 610 -20.29 25.86 -23.99
CA GLY A 610 -18.85 25.57 -23.85
C GLY A 610 -18.34 24.48 -24.81
N GLY A 611 -19.22 23.68 -25.43
CA GLY A 611 -18.82 22.67 -26.42
C GLY A 611 -17.73 21.71 -25.87
N TYR A 612 -16.66 21.55 -26.62
CA TYR A 612 -15.51 20.72 -26.25
C TYR A 612 -14.70 21.25 -25.05
N ALA A 613 -14.81 22.54 -24.74
CA ALA A 613 -14.18 23.14 -23.56
C ALA A 613 -15.03 23.00 -22.28
N ALA A 614 -16.25 22.44 -22.38
CA ALA A 614 -17.10 22.20 -21.21
C ALA A 614 -16.53 21.09 -20.36
N THR A 615 -16.47 21.30 -19.04
CA THR A 615 -15.98 20.31 -18.08
C THR A 615 -17.04 19.24 -17.81
N LEU A 616 -16.62 17.98 -17.79
CA LEU A 616 -17.42 16.86 -17.33
C LEU A 616 -17.56 16.89 -15.80
N GLN A 617 -18.77 16.63 -15.30
CA GLN A 617 -18.96 16.48 -13.87
C GLN A 617 -18.39 15.13 -13.38
N PRO A 618 -17.97 15.01 -12.10
CA PRO A 618 -17.49 13.76 -11.56
C PRO A 618 -18.41 12.57 -11.85
N GLY A 619 -17.85 11.52 -12.45
CA GLY A 619 -18.60 10.35 -12.90
C GLY A 619 -19.54 10.61 -14.10
N GLY A 620 -19.34 11.70 -14.85
CA GLY A 620 -20.09 12.00 -16.08
C GLY A 620 -21.57 12.31 -15.87
N LYS A 621 -21.99 12.71 -14.67
CA LYS A 621 -23.42 12.91 -14.29
C LYS A 621 -24.21 13.88 -15.16
N ASN A 622 -23.52 14.71 -15.93
CA ASN A 622 -24.13 15.66 -16.88
C ASN A 622 -24.34 15.08 -18.29
N TYR A 623 -24.02 13.78 -18.50
CA TYR A 623 -24.27 13.06 -19.74
C TYR A 623 -25.02 11.74 -19.48
N SER A 624 -25.78 11.26 -20.47
CA SER A 624 -26.44 9.96 -20.38
C SER A 624 -25.44 8.80 -20.56
N GLY A 625 -25.80 7.57 -20.15
CA GLY A 625 -24.94 6.41 -20.32
C GLY A 625 -24.53 6.16 -21.78
N GLY A 626 -25.46 6.28 -22.74
CA GLY A 626 -25.17 6.16 -24.18
C GLY A 626 -24.29 7.28 -24.71
N GLN A 627 -24.40 8.53 -24.16
CA GLN A 627 -23.51 9.63 -24.52
C GLN A 627 -22.08 9.39 -24.01
N LEU A 628 -21.93 8.90 -22.77
CA LEU A 628 -20.63 8.52 -22.21
C LEU A 628 -19.99 7.38 -22.99
N GLN A 629 -20.79 6.39 -23.42
CA GLN A 629 -20.31 5.26 -24.21
C GLN A 629 -19.80 5.73 -25.59
N ARG A 630 -20.49 6.64 -26.25
CA ARG A 630 -20.03 7.25 -27.51
C ARG A 630 -18.77 8.11 -27.30
N MET A 631 -18.63 8.80 -26.16
CA MET A 631 -17.38 9.50 -25.82
C MET A 631 -16.20 8.54 -25.64
N GLU A 632 -16.42 7.38 -25.02
CA GLU A 632 -15.39 6.35 -24.87
C GLU A 632 -14.97 5.79 -26.22
N ILE A 633 -15.93 5.54 -27.13
CA ILE A 633 -15.64 5.13 -28.51
C ILE A 633 -14.87 6.26 -29.23
N ALA A 634 -15.27 7.54 -29.06
CA ALA A 634 -14.55 8.68 -29.65
C ALA A 634 -13.10 8.76 -29.14
N ARG A 635 -12.87 8.53 -27.82
CA ARG A 635 -11.53 8.45 -27.24
C ARG A 635 -10.68 7.37 -27.91
N ALA A 636 -11.25 6.17 -28.10
CA ALA A 636 -10.58 5.08 -28.79
C ALA A 636 -10.26 5.39 -30.25
N LEU A 637 -11.15 6.10 -30.96
CA LEU A 637 -10.96 6.48 -32.35
C LEU A 637 -10.02 7.68 -32.58
N ALA A 638 -9.81 8.53 -31.56
CA ALA A 638 -8.99 9.73 -31.65
C ALA A 638 -7.50 9.43 -31.88
N ILE A 639 -7.01 8.28 -31.43
CA ILE A 639 -5.63 7.81 -31.69
C ILE A 639 -5.47 7.20 -33.08
N GLU A 640 -6.54 7.13 -33.90
CA GLU A 640 -6.58 6.47 -35.21
C GLU A 640 -6.05 5.00 -35.16
N PRO A 641 -6.63 4.13 -34.33
CA PRO A 641 -6.12 2.78 -34.15
C PRO A 641 -6.30 1.93 -35.43
N THR A 642 -5.43 0.95 -35.63
CA THR A 642 -5.58 -0.08 -36.66
C THR A 642 -6.27 -1.33 -36.12
N ILE A 643 -6.30 -1.49 -34.80
CA ILE A 643 -6.96 -2.58 -34.08
C ILE A 643 -7.86 -1.96 -33.00
N LEU A 644 -9.13 -2.36 -32.98
CA LEU A 644 -10.12 -1.89 -32.00
C LEU A 644 -10.78 -3.09 -31.32
N VAL A 645 -10.74 -3.12 -30.00
CA VAL A 645 -11.45 -4.11 -29.20
C VAL A 645 -12.64 -3.42 -28.51
N LEU A 646 -13.84 -3.94 -28.73
CA LEU A 646 -15.07 -3.43 -28.17
C LEU A 646 -15.64 -4.47 -27.19
N ASP A 647 -15.54 -4.23 -25.86
CA ASP A 647 -16.09 -5.11 -24.84
C ASP A 647 -17.42 -4.56 -24.33
N GLU A 648 -18.54 -5.05 -24.88
CA GLU A 648 -19.91 -4.59 -24.61
C GLU A 648 -20.09 -3.07 -24.81
N ALA A 649 -19.28 -2.48 -25.66
CA ALA A 649 -19.12 -1.04 -25.84
C ALA A 649 -20.33 -0.34 -26.50
N THR A 650 -21.32 -1.08 -26.99
CA THR A 650 -22.54 -0.53 -27.65
C THR A 650 -23.82 -0.86 -26.86
N SER A 651 -23.70 -1.44 -25.67
CA SER A 651 -24.85 -1.94 -24.90
C SER A 651 -25.89 -0.87 -24.48
N ALA A 652 -25.47 0.38 -24.32
CA ALA A 652 -26.36 1.49 -23.96
C ALA A 652 -26.80 2.35 -25.18
N LEU A 653 -26.46 1.93 -26.41
CA LEU A 653 -26.87 2.60 -27.64
C LEU A 653 -28.21 2.03 -28.15
N ASP A 654 -28.97 2.88 -28.84
CA ASP A 654 -30.09 2.41 -29.67
C ASP A 654 -29.56 1.78 -30.97
N ALA A 655 -30.37 0.94 -31.61
CA ALA A 655 -29.94 0.13 -32.74
C ALA A 655 -29.53 0.98 -33.97
N GLU A 656 -30.13 2.15 -34.19
CA GLU A 656 -29.80 3.03 -35.28
C GLU A 656 -28.42 3.69 -35.10
N THR A 657 -28.19 4.26 -33.89
CA THR A 657 -26.89 4.85 -33.53
C THR A 657 -25.78 3.78 -33.51
N GLU A 658 -26.07 2.57 -33.03
CA GLU A 658 -25.09 1.45 -33.03
C GLU A 658 -24.66 1.12 -34.46
N ASP A 659 -25.63 0.97 -35.39
CA ASP A 659 -25.35 0.62 -36.80
C ASP A 659 -24.50 1.69 -37.47
N GLU A 660 -24.83 2.98 -37.28
CA GLU A 660 -24.07 4.10 -37.83
C GLU A 660 -22.62 4.15 -37.28
N VAL A 661 -22.43 3.98 -35.98
CA VAL A 661 -21.09 3.94 -35.35
C VAL A 661 -20.28 2.77 -35.90
N MET A 662 -20.86 1.59 -35.95
CA MET A 662 -20.16 0.40 -36.46
C MET A 662 -19.83 0.53 -37.96
N LYS A 663 -20.70 1.16 -38.76
CA LYS A 663 -20.42 1.47 -40.16
C LYS A 663 -19.24 2.44 -40.28
N ASN A 664 -19.19 3.54 -39.53
CA ASN A 664 -18.08 4.47 -39.51
C ASN A 664 -16.74 3.81 -39.15
N ILE A 665 -16.75 2.91 -38.16
CA ILE A 665 -15.57 2.11 -37.78
C ILE A 665 -15.11 1.22 -38.94
N ARG A 666 -16.04 0.56 -39.63
CA ARG A 666 -15.74 -0.32 -40.77
C ARG A 666 -15.17 0.47 -41.95
N GLU A 667 -15.69 1.66 -42.24
CA GLU A 667 -15.21 2.54 -43.29
C GLU A 667 -13.77 3.03 -43.07
N ARG A 668 -13.30 3.09 -41.84
CA ARG A 668 -11.89 3.35 -41.49
C ARG A 668 -10.95 2.16 -41.77
N GLY A 669 -11.47 0.97 -42.05
CA GLY A 669 -10.65 -0.24 -42.28
C GLY A 669 -9.97 -0.80 -41.05
N ILE A 670 -10.50 -0.54 -39.87
CA ILE A 670 -9.95 -0.97 -38.57
C ILE A 670 -10.26 -2.46 -38.35
N THR A 671 -9.26 -3.26 -37.95
CA THR A 671 -9.47 -4.62 -37.45
C THR A 671 -10.27 -4.56 -36.16
N THR A 672 -11.48 -5.08 -36.16
CA THR A 672 -12.40 -4.92 -35.02
C THR A 672 -12.71 -6.25 -34.36
N VAL A 673 -12.41 -6.34 -33.06
CA VAL A 673 -12.77 -7.50 -32.20
C VAL A 673 -13.91 -7.08 -31.29
N VAL A 674 -15.07 -7.69 -31.48
CA VAL A 674 -16.29 -7.35 -30.74
C VAL A 674 -16.63 -8.46 -29.76
N VAL A 675 -16.63 -8.13 -28.48
CA VAL A 675 -17.26 -8.97 -27.43
C VAL A 675 -18.68 -8.46 -27.27
N ALA A 676 -19.66 -9.15 -27.84
CA ALA A 676 -21.05 -8.70 -27.84
C ALA A 676 -22.02 -9.76 -27.32
N HIS A 677 -23.10 -9.27 -26.76
CA HIS A 677 -24.30 -10.04 -26.41
C HIS A 677 -25.49 -9.73 -27.34
N ARG A 678 -25.43 -8.65 -28.14
CA ARG A 678 -26.52 -8.26 -29.04
C ARG A 678 -26.34 -8.86 -30.44
N LEU A 679 -27.41 -9.46 -30.94
CA LEU A 679 -27.44 -10.08 -32.28
C LEU A 679 -27.14 -9.05 -33.40
N SER A 680 -27.60 -7.79 -33.27
CA SER A 680 -27.30 -6.70 -34.21
C SER A 680 -25.81 -6.51 -34.46
N THR A 681 -25.01 -6.55 -33.43
CA THR A 681 -23.56 -6.35 -33.49
C THR A 681 -22.81 -7.56 -34.05
N ILE A 682 -23.34 -8.76 -33.80
CA ILE A 682 -22.70 -10.06 -34.12
C ILE A 682 -22.96 -10.48 -35.58
N ARG A 683 -24.18 -10.22 -36.09
CA ARG A 683 -24.67 -10.74 -37.36
C ARG A 683 -23.81 -10.37 -38.55
N ASP A 684 -23.29 -9.12 -38.56
CA ASP A 684 -22.50 -8.59 -39.67
C ASP A 684 -20.99 -8.79 -39.48
N ALA A 685 -20.58 -9.69 -38.58
CA ALA A 685 -19.18 -10.05 -38.40
C ALA A 685 -18.70 -10.95 -39.52
N ASP A 686 -17.49 -10.71 -40.04
CA ASP A 686 -16.87 -11.54 -41.05
C ASP A 686 -16.59 -12.97 -40.52
N ARG A 687 -16.37 -13.10 -39.23
CA ARG A 687 -16.22 -14.38 -38.54
C ARG A 687 -16.68 -14.30 -37.09
N ILE A 688 -17.31 -15.33 -36.61
CA ILE A 688 -17.83 -15.48 -35.24
C ILE A 688 -17.13 -16.66 -34.60
N TYR A 689 -16.55 -16.45 -33.39
CA TYR A 689 -16.02 -17.51 -32.54
C TYR A 689 -16.93 -17.70 -31.33
N VAL A 690 -17.40 -18.92 -31.14
CA VAL A 690 -18.28 -19.27 -30.01
C VAL A 690 -17.44 -19.92 -28.93
N LEU A 691 -17.39 -19.27 -27.77
CA LEU A 691 -16.59 -19.70 -26.62
C LEU A 691 -17.48 -20.41 -25.60
N ASN A 692 -17.01 -21.56 -25.13
CA ASN A 692 -17.61 -22.27 -24.00
C ASN A 692 -16.50 -22.81 -23.09
N ALA A 693 -16.56 -22.45 -21.81
CA ALA A 693 -15.62 -22.89 -20.79
C ALA A 693 -14.13 -22.75 -21.22
N GLY A 694 -13.77 -21.60 -21.82
CA GLY A 694 -12.38 -21.26 -22.19
C GLY A 694 -11.87 -21.91 -23.50
N ARG A 695 -12.75 -22.52 -24.28
CA ARG A 695 -12.42 -23.15 -25.59
C ARG A 695 -13.36 -22.68 -26.67
N ILE A 696 -12.88 -22.65 -27.91
CA ILE A 696 -13.74 -22.42 -29.07
C ILE A 696 -14.48 -23.74 -29.37
N VAL A 697 -15.80 -23.65 -29.45
CA VAL A 697 -16.66 -24.81 -29.76
C VAL A 697 -17.25 -24.73 -31.17
N GLU A 698 -17.44 -23.54 -31.70
CA GLU A 698 -17.97 -23.30 -33.05
C GLU A 698 -17.27 -22.07 -33.64
N GLU A 699 -17.05 -22.06 -34.95
CA GLU A 699 -16.55 -20.92 -35.69
C GLU A 699 -17.17 -20.88 -37.09
N GLY A 700 -17.49 -19.68 -37.60
CA GLY A 700 -18.10 -19.49 -38.93
C GLY A 700 -18.73 -18.13 -39.09
N THR A 701 -19.46 -17.92 -40.19
CA THR A 701 -20.35 -16.77 -40.39
C THR A 701 -21.68 -16.98 -39.65
N HIS A 702 -22.49 -15.93 -39.58
CA HIS A 702 -23.84 -16.02 -39.00
C HIS A 702 -24.70 -17.14 -39.62
N GLU A 703 -24.71 -17.18 -40.96
CA GLU A 703 -25.50 -18.12 -41.73
C GLU A 703 -25.04 -19.59 -41.46
N GLU A 704 -23.71 -19.81 -41.55
CA GLU A 704 -23.10 -21.13 -41.30
C GLU A 704 -23.41 -21.65 -39.89
N LEU A 705 -23.28 -20.77 -38.89
CA LEU A 705 -23.56 -21.17 -37.50
C LEU A 705 -25.05 -21.37 -37.18
N MET A 706 -25.93 -20.65 -37.88
CA MET A 706 -27.39 -20.87 -37.76
C MET A 706 -27.82 -22.21 -38.38
N GLU A 707 -27.18 -22.61 -39.51
CA GLU A 707 -27.42 -23.89 -40.16
C GLU A 707 -26.92 -25.08 -39.33
N LEU A 708 -25.84 -24.92 -38.57
CA LEU A 708 -25.29 -25.93 -37.66
C LEU A 708 -26.26 -26.29 -36.50
N ASP A 709 -27.25 -25.42 -36.19
CA ASP A 709 -28.20 -25.52 -35.05
C ASP A 709 -27.48 -25.88 -33.71
N GLY A 710 -26.28 -25.38 -33.53
CA GLY A 710 -25.42 -25.64 -32.40
C GLY A 710 -25.65 -24.72 -31.19
N MET A 711 -24.56 -24.36 -30.51
CA MET A 711 -24.57 -23.45 -29.34
C MET A 711 -24.94 -22.01 -29.74
N TYR A 712 -24.39 -21.54 -30.89
CA TYR A 712 -24.71 -20.22 -31.42
C TYR A 712 -26.19 -20.03 -31.71
N SER A 713 -26.81 -20.97 -32.44
CA SER A 713 -28.21 -20.92 -32.76
C SER A 713 -29.10 -20.90 -31.51
N LYS A 714 -28.72 -21.62 -30.45
CA LYS A 714 -29.42 -21.58 -29.16
C LYS A 714 -29.28 -20.24 -28.46
N LEU A 715 -28.11 -19.61 -28.48
CA LEU A 715 -27.88 -18.28 -27.91
C LEU A 715 -28.74 -17.23 -28.65
N VAL A 716 -28.74 -17.24 -29.97
CA VAL A 716 -29.55 -16.34 -30.80
C VAL A 716 -31.03 -16.53 -30.61
N LYS A 717 -31.53 -17.75 -30.45
CA LYS A 717 -32.97 -18.05 -30.21
C LYS A 717 -33.41 -17.70 -28.78
N SER A 718 -32.49 -17.53 -27.85
CA SER A 718 -32.79 -17.17 -26.45
C SER A 718 -32.82 -15.66 -26.19
N GLU A 719 -32.24 -14.84 -27.07
CA GLU A 719 -32.42 -13.37 -27.14
C GLU A 719 -33.71 -12.99 -27.89
#